data_74d429cbe177ba5a83767e679f5dc196
#
_entry.id   74d429cbe177ba5a83767e679f5dc196
#
_cell.length_a   1.000
_cell.length_b   1.000
_cell.length_c   1.000
_cell.angle_alpha   90.00
_cell.angle_beta   90.00
_cell.angle_gamma   90.00
#
_symmetry.space_group_name_H-M   'P 1'
#
loop_
_entity.id
_entity.type
_entity.pdbx_description
1 polymer ?
#
loop_
_entity_poly.entity_id
_entity_poly.type
_entity_poly.pdbx_seq_one_letter_code
_entity_poly.pdbx_strand_id
1 'polypeptide(L)'
;MNGKLYKMMNWPEIEEIIYSDGDNPHRILGAHKVGSNYLVQAFYPDAVSVSVYVDNQKKTYEMELADEAGFYAAIVPYVEKLKYKFIIKDVDGNETTIVDPYSFEPLLEREDFIKFGSGIHYHIYEKLGAHPMRRGGVNGTQFAVWAPSAARVSVIGDFNNWDGRLCQMRRLDPIGIFEIFIPGAKENDGYQFEIKTRSGLVFKRPDPYATESKGENGIISVINKPRSIAWTDQKWMTQRRKFDKDTSSLSICEISIEAFADRHNGKTGFKEITADILEYVKNHGFDTVELMPVMKHVPEHFYHILNFFALDESNGTAEDFMNFVNTMHNEGIRVLLDWVPTFFPKASFGLSDFDGKTLYEYEDPRVGIRPMSGDLIFDYGRKEVTNFLISNALFWIENYHVDGLRTSDISRILYLDYDRKPGEWMPNIYGGNENLEALEFLKQLTENVHKNNPGVLLITKETACWPQVTDSVENGGLGFDYKWNNGWTRDFLSYMRNDPLFRAGHHDELTFSMIYCYTERFVLAFTHEELEKGLEGLYYMMPGDSYQKLANLRLALSYMMVHPGRKHIYMEPDALTIDQAVYIENMLGKLNEIYKTKAALHEADSSNDGFEWINNMAADECMISFARKSSDEKEMLIVVANMAGIEREIEVGVPADGRYTEVFNSDDVCYGGSGLLNEGKLAATRKEVDGRDYSLKLKLAAAALAIFSYVPYSEQEKKIRAIKEEEEIKKEEERRVKLEALKEKQSEEEQKLLNKLKLKYEKELAEQERAIEEKYEKIEEERIFDIVSKEAIKSISSSGKAKTKTKSGKTSGTARGKKK
;
A
#
# COMPACT_ATOMS: atom_id res chain seq x y z
N MET A 1 -11.23 19.38 67.23
CA MET A 1 -11.81 18.12 66.76
C MET A 1 -12.32 17.29 67.91
N ASN A 2 -13.49 16.66 67.72
CA ASN A 2 -14.13 15.76 68.68
C ASN A 2 -13.27 14.50 68.94
N GLY A 3 -12.94 14.20 70.22
CA GLY A 3 -12.09 13.05 70.56
C GLY A 3 -12.65 11.67 70.14
N LYS A 4 -13.98 11.55 69.96
CA LYS A 4 -14.61 10.34 69.42
C LYS A 4 -14.37 10.23 67.91
N LEU A 5 -14.47 11.32 67.17
CA LEU A 5 -14.20 11.38 65.74
C LEU A 5 -12.73 11.04 65.42
N TYR A 6 -11.78 11.61 66.17
CA TYR A 6 -10.35 11.37 66.07
C TYR A 6 -9.98 9.88 66.21
N LYS A 7 -10.63 9.16 67.14
CA LYS A 7 -10.39 7.70 67.36
C LYS A 7 -10.97 6.79 66.27
N MET A 8 -11.91 7.30 65.43
CA MET A 8 -12.55 6.54 64.37
C MET A 8 -11.77 6.65 63.03
N MET A 9 -10.91 7.67 62.96
CA MET A 9 -10.17 8.00 61.71
C MET A 9 -8.88 7.18 61.59
N ASN A 10 -8.55 6.75 60.37
CA ASN A 10 -7.31 6.11 60.03
C ASN A 10 -6.30 7.15 59.51
N TRP A 11 -5.52 7.74 60.38
CA TRP A 11 -4.63 8.86 60.08
C TRP A 11 -3.57 8.54 59.01
N PRO A 12 -2.89 7.37 58.99
CA PRO A 12 -1.94 7.01 57.95
C PRO A 12 -2.57 7.09 56.54
N GLU A 13 -3.76 6.51 56.34
CA GLU A 13 -4.43 6.52 55.05
C GLU A 13 -5.02 7.92 54.70
N ILE A 14 -5.33 8.74 55.71
CA ILE A 14 -5.74 10.15 55.51
C ILE A 14 -4.56 10.98 55.00
N GLU A 15 -3.38 10.80 55.57
CA GLU A 15 -2.14 11.43 55.09
C GLU A 15 -1.87 11.05 53.63
N GLU A 16 -2.09 9.78 53.20
CA GLU A 16 -1.99 9.36 51.80
C GLU A 16 -2.92 10.17 50.88
N ILE A 17 -4.16 10.50 51.34
CA ILE A 17 -5.08 11.33 50.57
C ILE A 17 -4.56 12.78 50.49
N ILE A 18 -4.15 13.36 51.63
CA ILE A 18 -3.68 14.75 51.73
C ILE A 18 -2.44 14.98 50.86
N TYR A 19 -1.47 14.05 50.90
CA TYR A 19 -0.25 14.12 50.08
C TYR A 19 -0.38 13.53 48.69
N SER A 20 -1.57 13.04 48.35
CA SER A 20 -1.87 12.43 47.05
C SER A 20 -0.92 11.25 46.73
N ASP A 21 -0.69 10.35 47.67
CA ASP A 21 0.19 9.20 47.59
C ASP A 21 -0.57 7.84 47.58
N GLY A 22 -1.88 7.88 47.92
CA GLY A 22 -2.71 6.68 47.98
C GLY A 22 -3.28 6.24 46.63
N ASP A 23 -3.40 4.95 46.42
CA ASP A 23 -3.99 4.33 45.20
C ASP A 23 -5.48 3.94 45.38
N ASN A 24 -6.04 4.06 46.55
CA ASN A 24 -7.44 3.71 46.80
C ASN A 24 -8.16 4.69 47.76
N PRO A 25 -8.48 5.91 47.31
CA PRO A 25 -9.15 6.90 48.11
C PRO A 25 -10.55 6.49 48.62
N HIS A 26 -11.22 5.57 47.93
CA HIS A 26 -12.54 5.07 48.33
C HIS A 26 -12.53 4.28 49.65
N ARG A 27 -11.35 3.89 50.17
CA ARG A 27 -11.25 3.30 51.53
C ARG A 27 -11.51 4.31 52.62
N ILE A 28 -11.21 5.57 52.35
CA ILE A 28 -11.25 6.68 53.35
C ILE A 28 -12.34 7.68 53.01
N LEU A 29 -12.32 8.20 51.77
CA LEU A 29 -13.31 9.18 51.35
C LEU A 29 -14.69 8.53 51.18
N GLY A 30 -15.74 9.30 51.43
CA GLY A 30 -17.09 8.81 51.37
C GLY A 30 -17.66 8.46 52.75
N ALA A 31 -18.66 7.61 52.80
CA ALA A 31 -19.37 7.20 54.00
C ALA A 31 -19.11 5.74 54.37
N HIS A 32 -18.38 5.49 55.44
CA HIS A 32 -18.02 4.18 55.94
C HIS A 32 -18.73 3.81 57.23
N LYS A 33 -19.32 2.62 57.27
CA LYS A 33 -20.06 2.15 58.46
C LYS A 33 -19.07 1.78 59.56
N VAL A 34 -19.19 2.43 60.70
CA VAL A 34 -18.40 2.18 61.91
C VAL A 34 -19.35 1.99 63.10
N GLY A 35 -19.59 0.74 63.47
CA GLY A 35 -20.56 0.40 64.51
C GLY A 35 -21.99 0.79 64.16
N SER A 36 -22.62 1.64 65.00
CA SER A 36 -23.98 2.19 64.83
C SER A 36 -24.02 3.52 64.08
N ASN A 37 -22.94 3.94 63.45
CA ASN A 37 -22.82 5.22 62.77
C ASN A 37 -22.16 5.03 61.41
N TYR A 38 -22.23 6.08 60.59
CA TYR A 38 -21.33 6.28 59.45
C TYR A 38 -20.28 7.34 59.84
N LEU A 39 -19.04 7.06 59.52
CA LEU A 39 -17.97 8.04 59.43
C LEU A 39 -17.98 8.56 57.99
N VAL A 40 -18.35 9.84 57.79
CA VAL A 40 -18.35 10.50 56.48
C VAL A 40 -17.12 11.37 56.39
N GLN A 41 -16.28 11.15 55.38
CA GLN A 41 -15.00 11.85 55.20
C GLN A 41 -14.95 12.45 53.79
N ALA A 42 -14.41 13.68 53.69
CA ALA A 42 -14.31 14.43 52.47
C ALA A 42 -13.02 15.24 52.41
N PHE A 43 -12.47 15.44 51.22
CA PHE A 43 -11.27 16.23 51.00
C PHE A 43 -11.56 17.35 50.00
N TYR A 44 -11.60 18.58 50.50
CA TYR A 44 -11.86 19.82 49.73
C TYR A 44 -10.89 20.89 50.17
N PRO A 45 -9.67 21.00 49.58
CA PRO A 45 -8.61 21.91 50.03
C PRO A 45 -9.00 23.39 50.04
N ASP A 46 -9.88 23.81 49.13
CA ASP A 46 -10.22 25.22 48.96
C ASP A 46 -11.57 25.58 49.64
N ALA A 47 -12.17 24.65 50.42
CA ALA A 47 -13.40 24.87 51.14
C ALA A 47 -13.17 25.59 52.50
N VAL A 48 -14.01 26.57 52.81
CA VAL A 48 -14.05 27.18 54.12
C VAL A 48 -14.86 26.33 55.11
N SER A 49 -15.91 25.68 54.62
CA SER A 49 -16.70 24.72 55.40
C SER A 49 -17.36 23.69 54.48
N VAL A 50 -17.52 22.48 55.04
CA VAL A 50 -18.21 21.36 54.35
C VAL A 50 -19.29 20.85 55.31
N SER A 51 -20.48 20.58 54.80
CA SER A 51 -21.58 19.94 55.51
C SER A 51 -22.09 18.74 54.68
N VAL A 52 -22.57 17.69 55.36
CA VAL A 52 -23.22 16.55 54.70
C VAL A 52 -24.74 16.62 54.92
N TYR A 53 -25.48 16.74 53.80
CA TYR A 53 -26.93 16.64 53.79
C TYR A 53 -27.35 15.20 53.53
N VAL A 54 -28.15 14.63 54.45
CA VAL A 54 -28.64 13.26 54.37
C VAL A 54 -30.07 13.24 53.88
N ASP A 55 -30.32 12.79 52.66
CA ASP A 55 -31.62 12.83 52.00
C ASP A 55 -32.68 12.01 52.80
N ASN A 56 -32.33 10.84 53.31
CA ASN A 56 -33.22 9.95 54.06
C ASN A 56 -33.68 10.58 55.39
N GLN A 57 -32.86 11.43 55.98
CA GLN A 57 -33.14 12.07 57.25
C GLN A 57 -33.62 13.50 57.07
N LYS A 58 -33.49 14.11 55.88
CA LYS A 58 -33.71 15.54 55.61
C LYS A 58 -32.95 16.42 56.57
N LYS A 59 -31.71 16.10 56.88
CA LYS A 59 -30.88 16.73 57.90
C LYS A 59 -29.46 16.99 57.38
N THR A 60 -28.98 18.19 57.75
CA THR A 60 -27.57 18.57 57.48
C THR A 60 -26.77 18.34 58.76
N TYR A 61 -25.57 17.80 58.61
CA TYR A 61 -24.57 17.64 59.62
C TYR A 61 -23.33 18.43 59.20
N GLU A 62 -22.87 19.33 60.06
CA GLU A 62 -21.62 20.07 59.87
C GLU A 62 -20.46 19.07 59.98
N MET A 63 -19.46 19.22 59.11
CA MET A 63 -18.25 18.41 59.15
C MET A 63 -17.14 19.20 59.87
N GLU A 64 -16.42 18.51 60.74
CA GLU A 64 -15.27 19.12 61.41
C GLU A 64 -14.06 19.11 60.45
N LEU A 65 -13.32 20.25 60.36
CA LEU A 65 -12.02 20.32 59.70
C LEU A 65 -11.05 19.47 60.55
N ALA A 66 -10.64 18.32 59.99
CA ALA A 66 -9.78 17.37 60.67
C ALA A 66 -8.29 17.64 60.41
N ASP A 67 -7.97 18.17 59.22
CA ASP A 67 -6.62 18.60 58.83
C ASP A 67 -6.69 19.90 58.05
N GLU A 68 -5.73 20.81 58.29
CA GLU A 68 -5.65 22.15 57.66
C GLU A 68 -5.52 22.10 56.12
N ALA A 69 -5.08 20.98 55.57
CA ALA A 69 -5.05 20.78 54.13
C ALA A 69 -6.46 20.69 53.49
N GLY A 70 -7.53 20.72 54.26
CA GLY A 70 -8.92 20.66 53.78
C GLY A 70 -9.56 19.29 53.92
N PHE A 71 -9.12 18.49 54.90
CA PHE A 71 -9.76 17.21 55.19
C PHE A 71 -10.86 17.37 56.21
N TYR A 72 -12.11 17.01 55.85
CA TYR A 72 -13.30 17.16 56.65
C TYR A 72 -13.86 15.80 57.04
N ALA A 73 -14.44 15.72 58.26
CA ALA A 73 -15.07 14.50 58.72
C ALA A 73 -16.29 14.75 59.60
N ALA A 74 -17.30 13.86 59.57
CA ALA A 74 -18.48 13.90 60.41
C ALA A 74 -18.96 12.51 60.83
N ILE A 75 -19.62 12.43 61.99
CA ILE A 75 -20.32 11.20 62.42
C ILE A 75 -21.82 11.36 62.10
N VAL A 76 -22.35 10.52 61.25
CA VAL A 76 -23.77 10.47 60.88
C VAL A 76 -24.39 9.18 61.43
N PRO A 77 -25.54 9.27 62.12
CA PRO A 77 -26.24 8.10 62.62
C PRO A 77 -26.58 7.12 61.49
N TYR A 78 -26.48 5.82 61.77
CA TYR A 78 -26.74 4.78 60.76
C TYR A 78 -28.18 4.84 60.24
N VAL A 79 -28.32 4.75 58.97
CA VAL A 79 -29.60 4.52 58.24
C VAL A 79 -29.37 3.44 57.19
N GLU A 80 -30.39 2.66 56.90
CA GLU A 80 -30.34 1.71 55.80
C GLU A 80 -30.26 2.49 54.49
N LYS A 81 -29.29 2.15 53.62
CA LYS A 81 -29.07 2.80 52.32
C LYS A 81 -28.89 4.30 52.42
N LEU A 82 -27.81 4.75 53.07
CA LEU A 82 -27.46 6.16 53.22
C LEU A 82 -27.39 6.83 51.84
N LYS A 83 -28.20 7.92 51.66
CA LYS A 83 -28.16 8.84 50.54
C LYS A 83 -27.81 10.22 51.04
N TYR A 84 -26.73 10.79 50.52
CA TYR A 84 -26.24 12.08 51.01
C TYR A 84 -25.59 12.90 49.91
N LYS A 85 -25.36 14.18 50.19
CA LYS A 85 -24.64 15.12 49.34
C LYS A 85 -23.79 15.99 50.23
N PHE A 86 -22.71 16.54 49.69
CA PHE A 86 -21.92 17.55 50.34
C PHE A 86 -22.44 18.94 49.96
N ILE A 87 -22.51 19.86 50.94
CA ILE A 87 -22.70 21.30 50.76
C ILE A 87 -21.38 21.93 51.12
N ILE A 88 -20.72 22.51 50.11
CA ILE A 88 -19.39 23.09 50.22
C ILE A 88 -19.49 24.57 50.10
N LYS A 89 -18.84 25.31 51.00
CA LYS A 89 -18.77 26.76 50.99
C LYS A 89 -17.33 27.19 50.70
N ASP A 90 -17.16 27.97 49.64
CA ASP A 90 -15.87 28.50 49.22
C ASP A 90 -15.50 29.79 49.99
N VAL A 91 -14.30 30.34 49.69
CA VAL A 91 -13.76 31.57 50.29
C VAL A 91 -14.58 32.81 49.95
N ASP A 92 -15.32 32.81 48.83
CA ASP A 92 -16.17 33.90 48.37
C ASP A 92 -17.58 33.81 48.99
N GLY A 93 -17.85 32.76 49.76
CA GLY A 93 -19.12 32.47 50.39
C GLY A 93 -20.17 31.82 49.52
N ASN A 94 -19.82 31.35 48.30
CA ASN A 94 -20.74 30.61 47.44
C ASN A 94 -20.92 29.18 47.98
N GLU A 95 -22.17 28.70 47.94
CA GLU A 95 -22.50 27.34 48.35
C GLU A 95 -22.75 26.44 47.11
N THR A 96 -22.00 25.36 47.03
CA THR A 96 -22.16 24.35 45.99
C THR A 96 -22.59 23.03 46.60
N THR A 97 -23.63 22.40 46.02
CA THR A 97 -24.08 21.06 46.41
C THR A 97 -23.61 20.01 45.39
N ILE A 98 -22.85 19.05 45.88
CA ILE A 98 -22.31 17.96 45.03
C ILE A 98 -22.66 16.59 45.59
N VAL A 99 -22.88 15.64 44.69
CA VAL A 99 -22.97 14.22 45.06
C VAL A 99 -21.54 13.70 45.21
N ASP A 100 -21.30 12.95 46.26
CA ASP A 100 -19.96 12.40 46.50
C ASP A 100 -19.53 11.37 45.44
N PRO A 101 -18.41 11.62 44.69
CA PRO A 101 -17.90 10.66 43.72
C PRO A 101 -17.46 9.35 44.36
N TYR A 102 -17.08 9.36 45.64
CA TYR A 102 -16.60 8.17 46.37
C TYR A 102 -17.74 7.27 46.89
N SER A 103 -18.99 7.65 46.64
CA SER A 103 -20.18 6.87 47.04
C SER A 103 -20.57 5.78 46.04
N PHE A 104 -19.86 5.69 44.90
CA PHE A 104 -20.18 4.76 43.81
C PHE A 104 -19.27 3.53 43.84
N GLU A 105 -19.89 2.32 43.73
CA GLU A 105 -19.19 1.07 43.63
C GLU A 105 -18.40 0.96 42.29
N PRO A 106 -17.44 0.05 42.17
CA PRO A 106 -16.77 -0.18 40.88
C PRO A 106 -17.76 -0.47 39.74
N LEU A 107 -17.39 -0.06 38.50
CA LEU A 107 -18.14 -0.42 37.30
C LEU A 107 -17.50 -1.61 36.61
N LEU A 108 -16.16 -1.66 36.58
CA LEU A 108 -15.43 -2.79 36.00
C LEU A 108 -15.58 -4.04 36.87
N GLU A 109 -15.86 -5.16 36.23
CA GLU A 109 -16.10 -6.46 36.88
C GLU A 109 -14.85 -7.35 36.78
N ARG A 110 -14.83 -8.41 37.57
CA ARG A 110 -13.73 -9.39 37.55
C ARG A 110 -13.50 -10.00 36.16
N GLU A 111 -14.58 -10.18 35.38
CA GLU A 111 -14.50 -10.71 34.02
C GLU A 111 -13.74 -9.76 33.08
N ASP A 112 -13.94 -8.44 33.19
CA ASP A 112 -13.23 -7.42 32.43
C ASP A 112 -11.72 -7.52 32.67
N PHE A 113 -11.31 -7.69 33.94
CA PHE A 113 -9.88 -7.85 34.30
C PHE A 113 -9.25 -9.12 33.71
N ILE A 114 -9.98 -10.25 33.77
CA ILE A 114 -9.50 -11.52 33.22
C ILE A 114 -9.33 -11.41 31.71
N LYS A 115 -10.34 -10.88 31.02
CA LYS A 115 -10.29 -10.73 29.55
C LYS A 115 -9.19 -9.74 29.12
N PHE A 116 -9.08 -8.61 29.79
CA PHE A 116 -8.09 -7.59 29.44
C PHE A 116 -6.65 -8.09 29.69
N GLY A 117 -6.36 -8.64 30.87
CA GLY A 117 -5.06 -9.21 31.18
C GLY A 117 -4.70 -10.47 30.36
N SER A 118 -5.68 -11.10 29.71
CA SER A 118 -5.46 -12.19 28.76
C SER A 118 -5.34 -11.70 27.31
N GLY A 119 -5.51 -10.40 27.05
CA GLY A 119 -5.41 -9.80 25.71
C GLY A 119 -6.61 -10.09 24.79
N ILE A 120 -7.77 -10.42 25.35
CA ILE A 120 -8.97 -10.83 24.59
C ILE A 120 -10.23 -9.99 24.87
N HIS A 121 -10.09 -8.85 25.51
CA HIS A 121 -11.19 -7.90 25.72
C HIS A 121 -11.29 -6.91 24.54
N TYR A 122 -11.68 -7.36 23.39
CA TYR A 122 -11.60 -6.61 22.12
C TYR A 122 -12.49 -5.36 22.07
N HIS A 123 -13.48 -5.20 22.98
CA HIS A 123 -14.30 -3.99 23.13
C HIS A 123 -13.95 -3.24 24.43
N ILE A 124 -12.70 -3.30 24.87
CA ILE A 124 -12.26 -2.63 26.11
C ILE A 124 -12.45 -1.12 26.05
N TYR A 125 -12.48 -0.53 24.86
CA TYR A 125 -12.77 0.90 24.65
C TYR A 125 -14.18 1.31 25.12
N GLU A 126 -15.10 0.37 25.36
CA GLU A 126 -16.40 0.62 25.99
C GLU A 126 -16.33 0.73 27.53
N LYS A 127 -15.17 0.40 28.10
CA LYS A 127 -14.91 0.37 29.54
C LYS A 127 -13.83 1.34 29.97
N LEU A 128 -12.67 1.35 29.27
CA LEU A 128 -11.60 2.32 29.49
C LEU A 128 -11.90 3.60 28.74
N GLY A 129 -11.43 4.73 29.29
CA GLY A 129 -11.74 6.06 28.79
C GLY A 129 -12.79 6.77 29.62
N ALA A 130 -13.51 7.71 29.00
CA ALA A 130 -14.54 8.51 29.63
C ALA A 130 -15.94 8.20 29.04
N HIS A 131 -16.84 7.68 29.88
CA HIS A 131 -18.17 7.24 29.47
C HIS A 131 -19.27 8.01 30.21
N PRO A 132 -19.92 9.01 29.55
CA PRO A 132 -21.09 9.70 30.13
C PRO A 132 -22.24 8.71 30.36
N MET A 133 -22.72 8.65 31.61
CA MET A 133 -23.78 7.72 31.98
C MET A 133 -24.58 8.19 33.18
N ARG A 134 -25.66 7.46 33.47
CA ARG A 134 -26.47 7.70 34.70
C ARG A 134 -26.29 6.54 35.67
N ARG A 135 -25.77 6.85 36.89
CA ARG A 135 -25.56 5.88 37.96
C ARG A 135 -26.31 6.29 39.23
N GLY A 136 -27.04 5.36 39.85
CA GLY A 136 -27.80 5.66 41.06
C GLY A 136 -28.80 6.82 40.93
N GLY A 137 -29.24 7.14 39.72
CA GLY A 137 -30.12 8.28 39.45
C GLY A 137 -29.39 9.60 39.17
N VAL A 138 -28.05 9.62 39.21
CA VAL A 138 -27.19 10.79 39.02
C VAL A 138 -26.52 10.74 37.66
N ASN A 139 -26.55 11.84 36.91
CA ASN A 139 -25.80 11.99 35.65
C ASN A 139 -24.34 12.35 35.96
N GLY A 140 -23.41 11.77 35.23
CA GLY A 140 -21.99 12.00 35.36
C GLY A 140 -21.22 11.19 34.35
N THR A 141 -19.91 11.11 34.53
CA THR A 141 -19.00 10.38 33.63
C THR A 141 -18.19 9.38 34.45
N GLN A 142 -18.16 8.14 33.95
CA GLN A 142 -17.24 7.10 34.41
C GLN A 142 -15.90 7.28 33.69
N PHE A 143 -14.82 7.33 34.46
CA PHE A 143 -13.45 7.37 33.94
C PHE A 143 -12.72 6.09 34.33
N ALA A 144 -11.96 5.51 33.42
CA ALA A 144 -11.10 4.38 33.70
C ALA A 144 -9.85 4.44 32.82
N VAL A 145 -8.68 4.15 33.42
CA VAL A 145 -7.39 4.15 32.71
C VAL A 145 -6.47 3.04 33.25
N TRP A 146 -5.71 2.42 32.35
CA TRP A 146 -4.71 1.45 32.70
C TRP A 146 -3.36 2.12 32.97
N ALA A 147 -2.89 2.02 34.21
CA ALA A 147 -1.65 2.68 34.67
C ALA A 147 -0.99 1.88 35.82
N PRO A 148 -0.56 0.63 35.60
CA PRO A 148 -0.14 -0.30 36.65
C PRO A 148 1.06 0.16 37.48
N SER A 149 1.93 1.02 36.94
CA SER A 149 3.12 1.54 37.63
C SER A 149 2.87 2.83 38.40
N ALA A 150 1.71 3.44 38.19
CA ALA A 150 1.34 4.67 38.90
C ALA A 150 1.21 4.45 40.42
N ALA A 151 1.60 5.43 41.21
CA ALA A 151 1.28 5.51 42.65
C ALA A 151 -0.14 6.02 42.85
N ARG A 152 -0.56 7.05 42.10
CA ARG A 152 -1.87 7.65 42.14
C ARG A 152 -2.26 8.13 40.75
N VAL A 153 -3.53 8.06 40.41
CA VAL A 153 -4.13 8.70 39.25
C VAL A 153 -5.31 9.57 39.70
N SER A 154 -5.38 10.77 39.16
CA SER A 154 -6.55 11.65 39.30
C SER A 154 -7.09 12.07 37.95
N VAL A 155 -8.40 12.33 37.86
CA VAL A 155 -8.97 12.98 36.67
C VAL A 155 -9.00 14.48 36.94
N ILE A 156 -8.41 15.27 36.04
CA ILE A 156 -8.42 16.71 36.05
C ILE A 156 -9.20 17.20 34.82
N GLY A 157 -10.00 18.28 35.00
CA GLY A 157 -10.80 18.78 33.86
C GLY A 157 -11.62 20.02 34.23
N ASP A 158 -12.48 20.43 33.29
CA ASP A 158 -13.34 21.60 33.42
C ASP A 158 -14.29 21.52 34.62
N PHE A 159 -14.62 20.31 35.08
CA PHE A 159 -15.53 20.03 36.19
C PHE A 159 -14.89 20.16 37.60
N ASN A 160 -13.56 20.25 37.71
CA ASN A 160 -12.83 20.34 38.97
C ASN A 160 -11.66 21.33 38.93
N ASN A 161 -11.75 22.35 38.08
CA ASN A 161 -10.74 23.41 37.93
C ASN A 161 -9.33 22.89 37.63
N TRP A 162 -9.21 21.70 37.03
CA TRP A 162 -7.94 21.03 36.69
C TRP A 162 -7.06 20.76 37.93
N ASP A 163 -7.69 20.53 39.10
CA ASP A 163 -7.00 20.24 40.35
C ASP A 163 -6.85 18.75 40.59
N GLY A 164 -5.61 18.25 40.51
CA GLY A 164 -5.27 16.84 40.72
C GLY A 164 -5.38 16.33 42.15
N ARG A 165 -5.59 17.21 43.15
CA ARG A 165 -5.88 16.81 44.53
C ARG A 165 -7.30 16.25 44.66
N LEU A 166 -8.21 16.69 43.77
CA LEU A 166 -9.60 16.22 43.67
C LEU A 166 -9.74 15.04 42.76
N CYS A 167 -10.83 14.33 42.82
CA CYS A 167 -11.16 13.20 41.91
C CYS A 167 -10.02 12.15 41.75
N GLN A 168 -9.37 11.82 42.88
CA GLN A 168 -8.41 10.74 42.93
C GLN A 168 -9.11 9.42 42.68
N MET A 169 -8.55 8.57 41.79
CA MET A 169 -9.15 7.32 41.34
C MET A 169 -8.75 6.15 42.22
N ARG A 170 -9.64 5.16 42.39
CA ARG A 170 -9.28 3.89 43.04
C ARG A 170 -8.58 2.96 42.07
N ARG A 171 -7.54 2.31 42.50
CA ARG A 171 -6.87 1.22 41.81
C ARG A 171 -7.67 -0.07 41.95
N LEU A 172 -7.83 -0.78 40.81
CA LEU A 172 -8.44 -2.08 40.74
C LEU A 172 -7.36 -3.10 40.39
N ASP A 173 -7.02 -3.95 41.35
CA ASP A 173 -6.05 -5.01 41.18
C ASP A 173 -6.70 -6.32 40.65
N PRO A 174 -5.95 -7.21 39.94
CA PRO A 174 -4.47 -7.26 39.86
C PRO A 174 -3.85 -6.49 38.68
N ILE A 175 -4.61 -5.87 37.78
CA ILE A 175 -4.12 -5.38 36.49
C ILE A 175 -3.64 -3.93 36.57
N GLY A 176 -4.04 -3.18 37.62
CA GLY A 176 -3.67 -1.77 37.78
C GLY A 176 -4.48 -0.82 36.89
N ILE A 177 -5.77 -1.08 36.74
CA ILE A 177 -6.73 -0.12 36.19
C ILE A 177 -7.16 0.81 37.32
N PHE A 178 -7.18 2.12 37.02
CA PHE A 178 -7.75 3.14 37.94
C PHE A 178 -9.11 3.55 37.38
N GLU A 179 -10.11 3.73 38.32
CA GLU A 179 -11.44 4.18 37.93
C GLU A 179 -12.07 5.12 38.93
N ILE A 180 -12.98 6.00 38.47
CA ILE A 180 -13.86 6.84 39.28
C ILE A 180 -15.10 7.22 38.45
N PHE A 181 -16.27 7.35 39.13
CA PHE A 181 -17.44 8.02 38.57
C PHE A 181 -17.52 9.42 39.10
N ILE A 182 -17.55 10.44 38.25
CA ILE A 182 -17.60 11.86 38.65
C ILE A 182 -19.00 12.41 38.32
N PRO A 183 -19.85 12.64 39.36
CA PRO A 183 -21.11 13.31 39.16
C PRO A 183 -20.96 14.72 38.61
N GLY A 184 -21.79 15.06 37.61
CA GLY A 184 -21.79 16.39 37.02
C GLY A 184 -20.78 16.61 35.89
N ALA A 185 -19.75 15.76 35.73
CA ALA A 185 -18.88 15.78 34.56
C ALA A 185 -19.72 15.38 33.33
N LYS A 186 -19.68 16.20 32.27
CA LYS A 186 -20.64 16.13 31.16
C LYS A 186 -19.96 16.18 29.82
N GLU A 187 -20.70 15.88 28.79
CA GLU A 187 -20.30 15.99 27.39
C GLU A 187 -19.73 17.38 27.07
N ASN A 188 -18.65 17.41 26.30
CA ASN A 188 -17.81 18.54 25.91
C ASN A 188 -16.88 19.11 27.02
N ASP A 189 -16.91 18.60 28.25
CA ASP A 189 -15.89 18.96 29.24
C ASP A 189 -14.53 18.37 28.78
N GLY A 190 -13.47 19.20 28.84
CA GLY A 190 -12.11 18.77 28.63
C GLY A 190 -11.53 18.09 29.88
N TYR A 191 -10.69 17.08 29.71
CA TYR A 191 -10.04 16.37 30.81
C TYR A 191 -8.67 15.80 30.43
N GLN A 192 -7.92 15.44 31.48
CA GLN A 192 -6.68 14.66 31.40
C GLN A 192 -6.58 13.74 32.62
N PHE A 193 -5.70 12.74 32.51
CA PHE A 193 -5.27 11.99 33.69
C PHE A 193 -4.00 12.63 34.26
N GLU A 194 -4.02 12.99 35.55
CA GLU A 194 -2.84 13.39 36.31
C GLU A 194 -2.29 12.16 37.03
N ILE A 195 -1.11 11.71 36.59
CA ILE A 195 -0.46 10.46 37.03
C ILE A 195 0.71 10.85 37.93
N LYS A 196 0.72 10.38 39.19
CA LYS A 196 1.86 10.45 40.07
C LYS A 196 2.59 9.14 40.11
N THR A 197 3.88 9.19 39.79
CA THR A 197 4.74 7.98 39.80
C THR A 197 5.16 7.65 41.24
N ARG A 198 5.66 6.42 41.46
CA ARG A 198 6.24 6.03 42.76
C ARG A 198 7.50 6.81 43.16
N SER A 199 8.16 7.46 42.18
CA SER A 199 9.29 8.38 42.43
C SER A 199 8.83 9.80 42.80
N GLY A 200 7.55 10.09 42.78
CA GLY A 200 6.94 11.39 43.14
C GLY A 200 6.82 12.36 41.95
N LEU A 201 7.22 11.97 40.71
CA LEU A 201 6.99 12.77 39.50
C LEU A 201 5.50 12.80 39.16
N VAL A 202 5.02 13.93 38.68
CA VAL A 202 3.61 14.11 38.26
C VAL A 202 3.57 14.44 36.78
N PHE A 203 2.78 13.67 36.02
CA PHE A 203 2.54 13.86 34.60
C PHE A 203 1.08 14.12 34.31
N LYS A 204 0.78 14.96 33.34
CA LYS A 204 -0.54 15.09 32.76
C LYS A 204 -0.57 14.35 31.42
N ARG A 205 -1.53 13.46 31.23
CA ARG A 205 -1.64 12.58 30.07
C ARG A 205 -3.02 12.68 29.45
N PRO A 206 -3.13 12.75 28.10
CA PRO A 206 -4.41 12.53 27.46
C PRO A 206 -4.88 11.08 27.69
N ASP A 207 -6.14 10.85 27.49
CA ASP A 207 -6.71 9.51 27.59
C ASP A 207 -6.39 8.68 26.33
N PRO A 208 -5.74 7.52 26.44
CA PRO A 208 -5.43 6.64 25.29
C PRO A 208 -6.67 6.16 24.54
N TYR A 209 -7.84 6.13 25.15
CA TYR A 209 -9.11 5.69 24.58
C TYR A 209 -10.07 6.84 24.26
N ALA A 210 -9.62 8.09 24.34
CA ALA A 210 -10.46 9.22 23.98
C ALA A 210 -10.88 9.16 22.51
N THR A 211 -12.17 9.37 22.24
CA THR A 211 -12.71 9.40 20.88
C THR A 211 -12.74 10.81 20.28
N GLU A 212 -12.40 11.81 21.08
CA GLU A 212 -12.29 13.21 20.67
C GLU A 212 -11.22 13.91 21.52
N SER A 213 -10.46 14.80 20.90
CA SER A 213 -9.42 15.59 21.57
C SER A 213 -9.42 17.02 21.08
N LYS A 214 -8.84 17.93 21.87
CA LYS A 214 -8.69 19.36 21.55
C LYS A 214 -7.35 19.91 22.05
N GLY A 215 -7.01 21.09 21.55
CA GLY A 215 -5.75 21.77 21.88
C GLY A 215 -4.59 21.31 21.02
N GLU A 216 -3.47 22.01 21.15
CA GLU A 216 -2.26 21.67 20.41
C GLU A 216 -1.85 20.21 20.65
N ASN A 217 -1.60 19.46 19.58
CA ASN A 217 -1.29 18.02 19.59
C ASN A 217 -2.36 17.13 20.27
N GLY A 218 -3.62 17.58 20.43
CA GLY A 218 -4.69 16.79 21.02
C GLY A 218 -4.47 16.42 22.49
N ILE A 219 -3.74 17.24 23.23
CA ILE A 219 -3.36 16.94 24.64
C ILE A 219 -4.53 16.93 25.62
N ILE A 220 -5.64 17.55 25.28
CA ILE A 220 -6.85 17.56 26.07
C ILE A 220 -7.87 16.61 25.47
N SER A 221 -8.21 15.57 26.21
CA SER A 221 -9.30 14.65 25.85
C SER A 221 -10.65 15.30 26.14
N VAL A 222 -11.65 14.97 25.31
CA VAL A 222 -12.99 15.53 25.45
C VAL A 222 -13.97 14.43 25.86
N ILE A 223 -14.81 14.70 26.87
CA ILE A 223 -15.89 13.79 27.25
C ILE A 223 -16.91 13.75 26.13
N ASN A 224 -17.09 12.58 25.52
CA ASN A 224 -17.99 12.39 24.40
C ASN A 224 -18.85 11.14 24.60
N LYS A 225 -20.09 11.18 24.10
CA LYS A 225 -20.92 10.00 23.98
C LYS A 225 -20.54 9.26 22.69
N PRO A 226 -20.70 7.94 22.65
CA PRO A 226 -20.60 7.24 21.39
C PRO A 226 -21.43 7.92 20.32
N ARG A 227 -20.78 8.36 19.22
CA ARG A 227 -21.46 9.02 18.11
C ARG A 227 -22.08 7.96 17.21
N SER A 228 -23.14 8.30 16.53
CA SER A 228 -23.78 7.44 15.54
C SER A 228 -24.62 8.27 14.59
N ILE A 229 -24.78 7.80 13.39
CA ILE A 229 -25.67 8.36 12.36
C ILE A 229 -26.77 7.36 12.01
N ALA A 230 -27.74 7.82 11.22
CA ALA A 230 -28.71 6.90 10.60
C ALA A 230 -28.05 6.23 9.38
N TRP A 231 -27.39 5.11 9.58
CA TRP A 231 -26.78 4.33 8.52
C TRP A 231 -27.79 3.86 7.46
N THR A 232 -27.48 4.08 6.19
CA THR A 232 -28.28 3.64 5.04
C THR A 232 -27.56 2.63 4.15
N ASP A 233 -26.45 2.11 4.60
CA ASP A 233 -25.50 1.24 3.90
C ASP A 233 -25.77 -0.27 4.05
N GLN A 234 -26.93 -0.70 4.54
CA GLN A 234 -27.24 -2.12 4.82
C GLN A 234 -27.05 -3.03 3.60
N LYS A 235 -27.34 -2.49 2.40
CA LYS A 235 -27.11 -3.23 1.14
C LYS A 235 -25.62 -3.50 0.95
N TRP A 236 -24.79 -2.48 1.16
CA TRP A 236 -23.34 -2.57 1.06
C TRP A 236 -22.79 -3.57 2.10
N MET A 237 -23.18 -3.45 3.36
CA MET A 237 -22.74 -4.34 4.43
C MET A 237 -23.08 -5.82 4.17
N THR A 238 -24.15 -6.06 3.43
CA THR A 238 -24.53 -7.41 2.97
C THR A 238 -23.66 -7.87 1.80
N GLN A 239 -23.31 -6.96 0.88
CA GLN A 239 -22.44 -7.26 -0.27
C GLN A 239 -20.99 -7.45 0.19
N ARG A 240 -20.49 -6.63 1.12
CA ARG A 240 -19.15 -6.74 1.70
C ARG A 240 -18.83 -8.15 2.18
N ARG A 241 -19.79 -8.78 2.89
CA ARG A 241 -19.62 -10.15 3.41
C ARG A 241 -19.45 -11.23 2.35
N LYS A 242 -19.75 -10.90 1.07
CA LYS A 242 -19.66 -11.83 -0.07
C LYS A 242 -18.45 -11.55 -0.95
N PHE A 243 -17.65 -10.56 -0.58
CA PHE A 243 -16.46 -10.23 -1.34
C PHE A 243 -15.49 -11.42 -1.31
N ASP A 244 -15.09 -11.88 -2.48
CA ASP A 244 -14.12 -12.94 -2.65
C ASP A 244 -12.78 -12.32 -3.05
N LYS A 245 -11.82 -12.39 -2.15
CA LYS A 245 -10.49 -11.80 -2.33
C LYS A 245 -9.66 -12.43 -3.45
N ASP A 246 -9.97 -13.67 -3.82
CA ASP A 246 -9.22 -14.39 -4.85
C ASP A 246 -9.71 -14.04 -6.27
N THR A 247 -11.02 -13.85 -6.45
CA THR A 247 -11.64 -13.68 -7.77
C THR A 247 -12.18 -12.28 -8.05
N SER A 248 -12.47 -11.46 -7.03
CA SER A 248 -13.03 -10.12 -7.25
C SER A 248 -11.98 -9.11 -7.71
N SER A 249 -12.37 -8.16 -8.56
CA SER A 249 -11.53 -6.99 -8.86
C SER A 249 -11.36 -6.10 -7.63
N LEU A 250 -10.22 -5.43 -7.52
CA LEU A 250 -9.94 -4.42 -6.50
C LEU A 250 -9.03 -3.34 -7.10
N SER A 251 -9.57 -2.13 -7.26
CA SER A 251 -8.85 -0.99 -7.78
C SER A 251 -8.93 0.16 -6.78
N ILE A 252 -7.80 0.46 -6.16
CA ILE A 252 -7.68 1.36 -5.01
C ILE A 252 -7.15 2.71 -5.45
N CYS A 253 -7.87 3.79 -5.07
CA CYS A 253 -7.45 5.17 -5.13
C CYS A 253 -6.97 5.57 -3.73
N GLU A 254 -5.66 5.68 -3.52
CA GLU A 254 -5.10 6.25 -2.30
C GLU A 254 -5.14 7.76 -2.39
N ILE A 255 -5.62 8.43 -1.35
CA ILE A 255 -5.72 9.90 -1.28
C ILE A 255 -5.25 10.45 0.06
N SER A 256 -4.62 11.63 -0.01
CA SER A 256 -4.46 12.53 1.13
C SER A 256 -5.66 13.46 1.22
N ILE A 257 -6.21 13.64 2.42
CA ILE A 257 -7.33 14.57 2.65
C ILE A 257 -6.91 16.01 2.36
N GLU A 258 -5.68 16.37 2.69
CA GLU A 258 -5.11 17.70 2.45
C GLU A 258 -5.04 18.04 0.96
N ALA A 259 -4.87 17.06 0.08
CA ALA A 259 -4.84 17.29 -1.37
C ALA A 259 -6.15 17.89 -1.91
N PHE A 260 -7.26 17.77 -1.17
CA PHE A 260 -8.54 18.38 -1.52
C PHE A 260 -8.77 19.74 -0.83
N ALA A 261 -7.86 20.19 0.05
CA ALA A 261 -8.02 21.40 0.83
C ALA A 261 -8.08 22.67 -0.03
N ASP A 262 -7.28 22.75 -1.08
CA ASP A 262 -7.19 23.92 -1.94
C ASP A 262 -8.52 24.22 -2.65
N ARG A 263 -9.29 23.20 -3.01
CA ARG A 263 -10.64 23.33 -3.60
C ARG A 263 -11.64 23.93 -2.64
N HIS A 264 -11.38 23.88 -1.33
CA HIS A 264 -12.26 24.33 -0.25
C HIS A 264 -11.64 25.44 0.62
N ASN A 265 -10.77 26.28 0.06
CA ASN A 265 -10.09 27.38 0.76
C ASN A 265 -9.32 26.91 2.02
N GLY A 266 -8.61 25.80 1.92
CA GLY A 266 -7.82 25.20 2.98
C GLY A 266 -8.62 24.37 3.99
N LYS A 267 -9.89 24.06 3.73
CA LYS A 267 -10.69 23.18 4.60
C LYS A 267 -10.53 21.72 4.19
N THR A 268 -10.18 20.87 5.15
CA THR A 268 -9.98 19.42 4.99
C THR A 268 -11.09 18.58 5.61
N GLY A 269 -12.16 19.20 6.13
CA GLY A 269 -13.25 18.46 6.79
C GLY A 269 -14.04 17.57 5.85
N PHE A 270 -14.34 16.34 6.27
CA PHE A 270 -15.12 15.38 5.47
C PHE A 270 -16.44 15.94 4.96
N LYS A 271 -17.09 16.80 5.73
CA LYS A 271 -18.33 17.46 5.32
C LYS A 271 -18.18 18.27 4.03
N GLU A 272 -17.05 18.95 3.87
CA GLU A 272 -16.76 19.80 2.71
C GLU A 272 -16.30 18.98 1.51
N ILE A 273 -15.45 17.96 1.73
CA ILE A 273 -14.72 17.27 0.63
C ILE A 273 -15.39 15.97 0.15
N THR A 274 -16.41 15.44 0.83
CA THR A 274 -17.04 14.14 0.47
C THR A 274 -17.53 14.10 -0.97
N ALA A 275 -18.18 15.17 -1.44
CA ALA A 275 -18.73 15.19 -2.80
C ALA A 275 -17.62 15.17 -3.87
N ASP A 276 -16.53 15.92 -3.64
CA ASP A 276 -15.41 16.00 -4.57
C ASP A 276 -14.63 14.69 -4.64
N ILE A 277 -14.39 14.04 -3.49
CA ILE A 277 -13.75 12.72 -3.44
C ILE A 277 -14.60 11.70 -4.18
N LEU A 278 -15.92 11.70 -3.94
CA LEU A 278 -16.84 10.78 -4.63
C LEU A 278 -16.80 10.98 -6.14
N GLU A 279 -16.90 12.22 -6.62
CA GLU A 279 -16.84 12.54 -8.03
C GLU A 279 -15.49 12.11 -8.63
N TYR A 280 -14.39 12.42 -7.96
CA TYR A 280 -13.05 12.09 -8.39
C TYR A 280 -12.85 10.58 -8.55
N VAL A 281 -13.20 9.80 -7.53
CA VAL A 281 -13.08 8.33 -7.53
C VAL A 281 -13.92 7.70 -8.62
N LYS A 282 -15.16 8.21 -8.83
CA LYS A 282 -16.09 7.71 -9.87
C LYS A 282 -15.60 8.04 -11.28
N ASN A 283 -15.11 9.24 -11.51
CA ASN A 283 -14.64 9.67 -12.84
C ASN A 283 -13.43 8.85 -13.29
N HIS A 284 -12.52 8.56 -12.37
CA HIS A 284 -11.37 7.68 -12.63
C HIS A 284 -11.73 6.19 -12.61
N GLY A 285 -12.96 5.82 -12.27
CA GLY A 285 -13.48 4.46 -12.30
C GLY A 285 -12.98 3.54 -11.19
N PHE A 286 -12.41 4.03 -10.12
CA PHE A 286 -12.01 3.20 -8.97
C PHE A 286 -13.23 2.61 -8.24
N ASP A 287 -13.06 1.49 -7.54
CA ASP A 287 -14.07 0.86 -6.71
C ASP A 287 -13.77 0.96 -5.21
N THR A 288 -12.61 1.48 -4.87
CA THR A 288 -12.13 1.58 -3.50
C THR A 288 -11.37 2.89 -3.31
N VAL A 289 -11.64 3.60 -2.21
CA VAL A 289 -10.83 4.72 -1.73
C VAL A 289 -10.06 4.28 -0.49
N GLU A 290 -8.75 4.56 -0.45
CA GLU A 290 -7.89 4.39 0.70
C GLU A 290 -7.49 5.76 1.22
N LEU A 291 -7.78 6.02 2.49
CA LEU A 291 -7.46 7.27 3.15
C LEU A 291 -6.14 7.13 3.92
N MET A 292 -5.20 8.03 3.69
CA MET A 292 -4.06 8.22 4.58
C MET A 292 -4.56 8.42 6.03
N PRO A 293 -3.73 8.22 7.08
CA PRO A 293 -4.21 8.18 8.46
C PRO A 293 -5.09 9.38 8.82
N VAL A 294 -6.32 9.08 9.28
CA VAL A 294 -7.31 10.09 9.71
C VAL A 294 -7.32 10.32 11.22
N MET A 295 -6.59 9.46 11.97
CA MET A 295 -6.47 9.54 13.42
C MET A 295 -5.67 10.78 13.83
N LYS A 296 -5.86 11.24 15.06
CA LYS A 296 -5.07 12.36 15.61
C LYS A 296 -3.57 12.05 15.55
N HIS A 297 -2.83 12.89 14.86
CA HIS A 297 -1.40 12.72 14.58
C HIS A 297 -0.60 14.00 14.87
N VAL A 298 0.72 13.90 14.80
CA VAL A 298 1.62 15.06 14.86
C VAL A 298 1.42 15.89 13.59
N PRO A 299 1.26 17.22 13.67
CA PRO A 299 1.13 18.08 12.49
C PRO A 299 2.22 17.78 11.43
N GLU A 300 1.85 17.74 10.17
CA GLU A 300 2.74 17.45 9.02
C GLU A 300 3.35 16.02 9.01
N HIS A 301 2.96 15.15 9.96
CA HIS A 301 3.46 13.78 10.09
C HIS A 301 2.31 12.78 10.28
N PHE A 302 1.55 12.51 9.22
CA PHE A 302 0.30 11.72 9.25
C PHE A 302 0.43 10.34 9.90
N TYR A 303 1.59 9.69 9.79
CA TYR A 303 1.85 8.37 10.37
C TYR A 303 2.33 8.41 11.83
N HIS A 304 2.57 9.60 12.43
CA HIS A 304 2.90 9.74 13.85
C HIS A 304 1.63 9.92 14.70
N ILE A 305 0.91 8.82 14.93
CA ILE A 305 -0.38 8.83 15.63
C ILE A 305 -0.20 9.15 17.11
N LEU A 306 -0.95 10.12 17.61
CA LEU A 306 -0.97 10.56 19.00
C LEU A 306 -2.15 9.98 19.77
N ASN A 307 -3.34 9.92 19.13
CA ASN A 307 -4.53 9.29 19.70
C ASN A 307 -5.15 8.34 18.66
N PHE A 308 -5.15 7.06 19.00
CA PHE A 308 -5.57 5.97 18.10
C PHE A 308 -7.08 5.86 17.93
N PHE A 309 -7.88 6.38 18.87
CA PHE A 309 -9.35 6.30 18.86
C PHE A 309 -10.03 7.61 18.44
N ALA A 310 -9.29 8.70 18.30
CA ALA A 310 -9.84 10.00 17.91
C ALA A 310 -9.54 10.34 16.46
N LEU A 311 -10.55 10.87 15.76
CA LEU A 311 -10.36 11.54 14.48
C LEU A 311 -9.53 12.83 14.69
N ASP A 312 -8.67 13.20 13.75
CA ASP A 312 -8.03 14.53 13.78
C ASP A 312 -9.09 15.61 13.58
N GLU A 313 -9.10 16.63 14.43
CA GLU A 313 -10.09 17.69 14.39
C GLU A 313 -10.10 18.52 13.11
N SER A 314 -8.98 18.52 12.35
CA SER A 314 -8.91 19.17 11.03
C SER A 314 -9.82 18.48 10.02
N ASN A 315 -10.06 17.16 10.20
CA ASN A 315 -10.87 16.34 9.32
C ASN A 315 -12.38 16.45 9.61
N GLY A 316 -12.79 17.23 10.61
CA GLY A 316 -14.20 17.41 11.01
C GLY A 316 -14.61 16.54 12.17
N THR A 317 -15.90 16.26 12.29
CA THR A 317 -16.48 15.46 13.37
C THR A 317 -16.55 13.98 13.03
N ALA A 318 -16.72 13.14 14.07
CA ALA A 318 -16.95 11.71 13.89
C ALA A 318 -18.17 11.43 13.00
N GLU A 319 -19.24 12.20 13.15
CA GLU A 319 -20.45 12.10 12.31
C GLU A 319 -20.18 12.49 10.85
N ASP A 320 -19.30 13.47 10.59
CA ASP A 320 -18.92 13.85 9.23
C ASP A 320 -18.18 12.69 8.55
N PHE A 321 -17.26 12.02 9.26
CA PHE A 321 -16.58 10.85 8.73
C PHE A 321 -17.51 9.64 8.55
N MET A 322 -18.42 9.38 9.48
CA MET A 322 -19.45 8.35 9.31
C MET A 322 -20.34 8.62 8.08
N ASN A 323 -20.72 9.88 7.85
CA ASN A 323 -21.50 10.28 6.68
C ASN A 323 -20.69 10.13 5.37
N PHE A 324 -19.40 10.40 5.40
CA PHE A 324 -18.50 10.12 4.28
C PHE A 324 -18.54 8.62 3.92
N VAL A 325 -18.29 7.74 4.89
CA VAL A 325 -18.31 6.28 4.67
C VAL A 325 -19.67 5.82 4.16
N ASN A 326 -20.75 6.27 4.78
CA ASN A 326 -22.11 5.95 4.36
C ASN A 326 -22.42 6.41 2.92
N THR A 327 -21.90 7.57 2.52
CA THR A 327 -22.03 8.09 1.15
C THR A 327 -21.28 7.22 0.15
N MET A 328 -20.03 6.87 0.44
CA MET A 328 -19.22 5.98 -0.40
C MET A 328 -19.89 4.62 -0.59
N HIS A 329 -20.41 4.02 0.49
CA HIS A 329 -21.11 2.73 0.47
C HIS A 329 -22.38 2.77 -0.38
N ASN A 330 -23.17 3.84 -0.31
CA ASN A 330 -24.39 3.98 -1.11
C ASN A 330 -24.09 4.09 -2.61
N GLU A 331 -22.91 4.55 -2.97
CA GLU A 331 -22.40 4.64 -4.34
C GLU A 331 -21.57 3.42 -4.78
N GLY A 332 -21.44 2.42 -3.91
CA GLY A 332 -20.77 1.16 -4.21
C GLY A 332 -19.24 1.24 -4.13
N ILE A 333 -18.70 2.20 -3.38
CA ILE A 333 -17.27 2.42 -3.19
C ILE A 333 -16.86 1.94 -1.80
N ARG A 334 -15.82 1.13 -1.73
CA ARG A 334 -15.18 0.63 -0.51
C ARG A 334 -14.32 1.72 0.13
N VAL A 335 -14.27 1.76 1.46
CA VAL A 335 -13.41 2.68 2.21
C VAL A 335 -12.37 1.90 3.02
N LEU A 336 -11.11 2.12 2.74
CA LEU A 336 -9.97 1.61 3.50
C LEU A 336 -9.32 2.75 4.30
N LEU A 337 -8.72 2.40 5.44
CA LEU A 337 -7.93 3.33 6.25
C LEU A 337 -6.50 2.84 6.39
N ASP A 338 -5.56 3.76 6.27
CA ASP A 338 -4.21 3.55 6.75
C ASP A 338 -4.19 3.50 8.27
N TRP A 339 -3.63 2.42 8.79
CA TRP A 339 -3.56 2.13 10.22
C TRP A 339 -2.12 1.82 10.63
N VAL A 340 -1.67 2.41 11.75
CA VAL A 340 -0.26 2.36 12.17
C VAL A 340 -0.08 1.56 13.46
N PRO A 341 -0.10 0.21 13.41
CA PRO A 341 0.12 -0.62 14.59
C PRO A 341 1.59 -0.86 14.90
N THR A 342 2.51 -0.34 14.10
CA THR A 342 3.92 -0.72 14.16
C THR A 342 4.80 0.21 14.99
N PHE A 343 4.32 1.42 15.31
CA PHE A 343 5.05 2.40 16.10
C PHE A 343 4.17 3.57 16.54
N PHE A 344 4.70 4.40 17.43
CA PHE A 344 4.14 5.69 17.80
C PHE A 344 5.27 6.68 18.16
N PRO A 345 5.03 7.99 18.09
CA PRO A 345 6.07 8.98 18.33
C PRO A 345 6.47 9.02 19.81
N LYS A 346 7.75 9.28 20.07
CA LYS A 346 8.25 9.56 21.42
C LYS A 346 7.84 10.98 21.85
N ALA A 347 6.59 11.12 22.27
CA ALA A 347 5.99 12.37 22.66
C ALA A 347 5.46 12.30 24.10
N SER A 348 5.81 13.30 24.93
CA SER A 348 5.36 13.34 26.34
C SER A 348 3.84 13.54 26.50
N PHE A 349 3.17 13.92 25.44
CA PHE A 349 1.71 14.11 25.36
C PHE A 349 1.01 12.97 24.60
N GLY A 350 1.68 11.83 24.38
CA GLY A 350 1.14 10.61 23.79
C GLY A 350 1.28 9.42 24.73
N LEU A 351 1.50 8.25 24.15
CA LEU A 351 1.61 6.97 24.87
C LEU A 351 2.98 6.74 25.53
N SER A 352 4.02 7.51 25.13
CA SER A 352 5.40 7.33 25.63
C SER A 352 5.50 7.49 27.14
N ASP A 353 6.12 6.52 27.82
CA ASP A 353 6.31 6.50 29.28
C ASP A 353 5.02 6.88 30.03
N PHE A 354 3.87 6.32 29.61
CA PHE A 354 2.55 6.80 29.97
C PHE A 354 2.30 6.92 31.48
N ASP A 355 2.65 5.90 32.24
CA ASP A 355 2.49 5.87 33.71
C ASP A 355 3.81 6.09 34.49
N GLY A 356 4.81 6.67 33.79
CA GLY A 356 6.14 6.91 34.31
C GLY A 356 7.11 5.75 34.09
N LYS A 357 6.67 4.76 33.37
CA LYS A 357 7.47 3.66 32.83
C LYS A 357 7.07 3.35 31.39
N THR A 358 7.86 2.54 30.70
CA THR A 358 7.54 1.98 29.39
C THR A 358 6.30 1.08 29.52
N LEU A 359 5.12 1.64 29.24
CA LEU A 359 3.84 0.92 29.39
C LEU A 359 3.37 0.30 28.08
N TYR A 360 3.37 1.09 26.99
CA TYR A 360 2.95 0.66 25.66
C TYR A 360 4.13 0.18 24.79
N GLU A 361 5.34 0.63 25.09
CA GLU A 361 6.58 0.31 24.38
C GLU A 361 7.42 -0.72 25.10
N TYR A 362 8.30 -1.42 24.36
CA TYR A 362 9.31 -2.31 24.96
C TYR A 362 10.27 -1.54 25.88
N GLU A 363 10.64 -2.15 27.01
CA GLU A 363 11.57 -1.56 27.98
C GLU A 363 13.01 -1.47 27.46
N ASP A 364 13.47 -2.49 26.70
CA ASP A 364 14.81 -2.47 26.13
C ASP A 364 14.87 -1.59 24.86
N PRO A 365 15.68 -0.52 24.85
CA PRO A 365 15.78 0.38 23.70
C PRO A 365 16.25 -0.33 22.41
N ARG A 366 16.97 -1.45 22.52
CA ARG A 366 17.42 -2.24 21.38
C ARG A 366 16.28 -2.98 20.66
N VAL A 367 15.14 -3.09 21.31
CA VAL A 367 13.89 -3.59 20.73
C VAL A 367 12.90 -2.45 20.52
N GLY A 368 12.74 -1.57 21.50
CA GLY A 368 11.66 -0.61 21.64
C GLY A 368 11.86 0.72 20.89
N ILE A 369 13.08 1.06 20.40
CA ILE A 369 13.32 2.33 19.72
C ILE A 369 13.78 2.06 18.27
N ARG A 370 13.16 2.76 17.31
CA ARG A 370 13.60 2.75 15.91
C ARG A 370 14.89 3.58 15.75
N PRO A 371 15.98 3.01 15.22
CA PRO A 371 17.27 3.72 15.17
C PRO A 371 17.25 4.99 14.30
N MET A 372 16.49 4.96 13.19
CA MET A 372 16.49 6.05 12.22
C MET A 372 15.60 7.24 12.64
N SER A 373 14.40 6.98 13.16
CA SER A 373 13.41 8.02 13.49
C SER A 373 13.31 8.34 14.98
N GLY A 374 13.76 7.43 15.85
CA GLY A 374 13.60 7.57 17.30
C GLY A 374 12.20 7.22 17.81
N ASP A 375 11.31 6.76 16.94
CA ASP A 375 9.95 6.31 17.29
C ASP A 375 9.99 5.08 18.19
N LEU A 376 8.91 4.89 18.94
CA LEU A 376 8.74 3.78 19.85
C LEU A 376 7.98 2.63 19.20
N ILE A 377 8.40 1.40 19.47
CA ILE A 377 7.76 0.17 19.01
C ILE A 377 6.90 -0.36 20.15
N PHE A 378 5.65 -0.72 19.83
CA PHE A 378 4.72 -1.33 20.79
C PHE A 378 5.29 -2.63 21.37
N ASP A 379 5.07 -2.85 22.67
CA ASP A 379 5.41 -4.11 23.35
C ASP A 379 4.34 -5.18 23.04
N TYR A 380 4.53 -5.92 21.95
CA TYR A 380 3.61 -7.00 21.53
C TYR A 380 3.62 -8.20 22.48
N GLY A 381 4.63 -8.32 23.34
CA GLY A 381 4.67 -9.32 24.40
C GLY A 381 3.69 -9.03 25.53
N ARG A 382 3.29 -7.77 25.71
CA ARG A 382 2.33 -7.35 26.72
C ARG A 382 0.91 -7.50 26.22
N LYS A 383 0.14 -8.39 26.84
CA LYS A 383 -1.22 -8.75 26.36
C LYS A 383 -2.18 -7.58 26.34
N GLU A 384 -2.07 -6.64 27.27
CA GLU A 384 -2.88 -5.44 27.33
C GLU A 384 -2.59 -4.50 26.15
N VAL A 385 -1.34 -4.44 25.67
CA VAL A 385 -0.96 -3.66 24.46
C VAL A 385 -1.50 -4.32 23.20
N THR A 386 -1.38 -5.64 23.10
CA THR A 386 -1.99 -6.41 22.00
C THR A 386 -3.51 -6.18 21.96
N ASN A 387 -4.14 -6.22 23.15
CA ASN A 387 -5.58 -5.93 23.30
C ASN A 387 -5.93 -4.50 22.88
N PHE A 388 -5.12 -3.49 23.23
CA PHE A 388 -5.30 -2.10 22.82
C PHE A 388 -5.30 -1.99 21.29
N LEU A 389 -4.34 -2.56 20.61
CA LEU A 389 -4.21 -2.50 19.15
C LEU A 389 -5.36 -3.22 18.43
N ILE A 390 -5.70 -4.45 18.85
CA ILE A 390 -6.81 -5.19 18.23
C ILE A 390 -8.14 -4.50 18.47
N SER A 391 -8.38 -3.98 19.70
CA SER A 391 -9.59 -3.23 20.00
C SER A 391 -9.69 -1.93 19.19
N ASN A 392 -8.57 -1.28 18.92
CA ASN A 392 -8.50 -0.11 18.05
C ASN A 392 -8.85 -0.44 16.59
N ALA A 393 -8.32 -1.52 16.04
CA ALA A 393 -8.69 -1.98 14.71
C ALA A 393 -10.20 -2.24 14.59
N LEU A 394 -10.77 -2.97 15.55
CA LEU A 394 -12.21 -3.26 15.59
C LEU A 394 -13.05 -2.00 15.80
N PHE A 395 -12.57 -1.04 16.60
CA PHE A 395 -13.24 0.24 16.78
C PHE A 395 -13.51 0.97 15.45
N TRP A 396 -12.51 1.08 14.57
CA TRP A 396 -12.67 1.72 13.27
C TRP A 396 -13.58 0.90 12.34
N ILE A 397 -13.45 -0.41 12.34
CA ILE A 397 -14.25 -1.31 11.50
C ILE A 397 -15.73 -1.31 11.92
N GLU A 398 -16.01 -1.40 13.22
CA GLU A 398 -17.37 -1.64 13.72
C GLU A 398 -18.16 -0.36 13.98
N ASN A 399 -17.50 0.71 14.42
CA ASN A 399 -18.20 1.98 14.71
C ASN A 399 -18.27 2.92 13.50
N TYR A 400 -17.29 2.84 12.59
CA TYR A 400 -17.24 3.71 11.40
C TYR A 400 -17.54 2.94 10.09
N HIS A 401 -17.82 1.64 10.16
CA HIS A 401 -18.11 0.76 9.02
C HIS A 401 -17.01 0.71 7.95
N VAL A 402 -15.76 1.09 8.25
CA VAL A 402 -14.69 0.97 7.26
C VAL A 402 -14.51 -0.47 6.79
N ASP A 403 -14.18 -0.64 5.52
CA ASP A 403 -14.15 -1.95 4.84
C ASP A 403 -12.79 -2.63 4.91
N GLY A 404 -11.82 -1.97 5.50
CA GLY A 404 -10.51 -2.57 5.72
C GLY A 404 -9.49 -1.60 6.27
N LEU A 405 -8.37 -2.18 6.69
CA LEU A 405 -7.21 -1.46 7.21
C LEU A 405 -5.98 -1.83 6.39
N ARG A 406 -5.21 -0.82 6.02
CA ARG A 406 -3.88 -1.00 5.46
C ARG A 406 -2.85 -0.73 6.55
N THR A 407 -2.07 -1.74 6.93
CA THR A 407 -1.04 -1.56 7.94
C THR A 407 0.21 -0.91 7.36
N SER A 408 0.87 -0.06 8.14
CA SER A 408 2.23 0.37 7.84
C SER A 408 3.20 -0.84 7.75
N ASP A 409 4.41 -0.61 7.22
CA ASP A 409 5.40 -1.68 6.96
C ASP A 409 5.66 -2.58 8.18
N ILE A 410 5.14 -3.82 8.11
CA ILE A 410 5.26 -4.82 9.19
C ILE A 410 6.65 -5.45 9.28
N SER A 411 7.51 -5.34 8.25
CA SER A 411 8.89 -5.82 8.34
C SER A 411 9.62 -5.24 9.54
N ARG A 412 9.28 -4.00 9.88
CA ARG A 412 9.89 -3.25 10.98
C ARG A 412 9.58 -3.80 12.37
N ILE A 413 8.57 -4.66 12.47
CA ILE A 413 8.20 -5.33 13.72
C ILE A 413 8.39 -6.85 13.66
N LEU A 414 8.45 -7.43 12.44
CA LEU A 414 8.72 -8.85 12.25
C LEU A 414 10.17 -9.22 12.56
N TYR A 415 11.11 -8.27 12.33
CA TYR A 415 12.54 -8.52 12.50
C TYR A 415 13.13 -7.61 13.57
N LEU A 416 13.74 -8.22 14.59
CA LEU A 416 14.39 -7.53 15.72
C LEU A 416 15.66 -6.77 15.30
N ASP A 417 16.27 -7.14 14.18
CA ASP A 417 17.46 -6.52 13.61
C ASP A 417 17.16 -5.53 12.47
N TYR A 418 15.88 -5.27 12.16
CA TYR A 418 15.50 -4.34 11.09
C TYR A 418 16.09 -2.93 11.34
N ASP A 419 16.78 -2.36 10.34
CA ASP A 419 17.48 -1.06 10.40
C ASP A 419 18.54 -0.97 11.52
N ARG A 420 19.03 -2.10 12.08
CA ARG A 420 20.00 -2.15 13.18
C ARG A 420 21.31 -2.78 12.74
N LYS A 421 22.40 -2.31 13.33
CA LYS A 421 23.72 -2.90 13.13
C LYS A 421 23.92 -4.11 14.03
N PRO A 422 24.88 -5.00 13.68
CA PRO A 422 25.26 -6.09 14.57
C PRO A 422 25.64 -5.56 15.96
N GLY A 423 25.01 -6.13 17.02
CA GLY A 423 25.16 -5.72 18.41
C GLY A 423 24.23 -4.61 18.89
N GLU A 424 23.42 -4.00 18.01
CA GLU A 424 22.41 -2.99 18.36
C GLU A 424 20.99 -3.58 18.51
N TRP A 425 20.84 -4.88 18.46
CA TRP A 425 19.56 -5.58 18.60
C TRP A 425 19.67 -6.78 19.54
N MET A 426 18.52 -7.29 19.99
CA MET A 426 18.43 -8.44 20.88
C MET A 426 17.81 -9.61 20.13
N PRO A 427 18.43 -10.80 20.13
CA PRO A 427 17.83 -12.01 19.57
C PRO A 427 16.62 -12.46 20.39
N ASN A 428 15.71 -13.19 19.73
CA ASN A 428 14.60 -13.87 20.40
C ASN A 428 15.10 -15.02 21.30
N ILE A 429 14.18 -15.67 22.02
CA ILE A 429 14.51 -16.77 22.96
C ILE A 429 15.19 -17.98 22.31
N TYR A 430 15.13 -18.11 20.99
CA TYR A 430 15.78 -19.18 20.22
C TYR A 430 17.11 -18.72 19.57
N GLY A 431 17.48 -17.46 19.74
CA GLY A 431 18.68 -16.85 19.13
C GLY A 431 18.48 -16.32 17.71
N GLY A 432 17.25 -16.33 17.19
CA GLY A 432 16.89 -15.77 15.89
C GLY A 432 16.58 -14.27 15.94
N ASN A 433 16.33 -13.69 14.76
CA ASN A 433 16.01 -12.27 14.61
C ASN A 433 14.50 -12.02 14.43
N GLU A 434 13.66 -13.05 14.39
CA GLU A 434 12.22 -12.91 14.29
C GLU A 434 11.63 -12.42 15.63
N ASN A 435 10.74 -11.45 15.58
CA ASN A 435 9.96 -11.01 16.73
C ASN A 435 8.73 -11.91 16.90
N LEU A 436 8.84 -12.87 17.78
CA LEU A 436 7.80 -13.91 18.00
C LEU A 436 6.52 -13.32 18.56
N GLU A 437 6.62 -12.28 19.41
CA GLU A 437 5.46 -11.59 19.98
C GLU A 437 4.68 -10.81 18.92
N ALA A 438 5.39 -10.12 18.00
CA ALA A 438 4.75 -9.42 16.90
C ALA A 438 4.09 -10.38 15.90
N LEU A 439 4.70 -11.54 15.64
CA LEU A 439 4.11 -12.61 14.84
C LEU A 439 2.78 -13.09 15.43
N GLU A 440 2.75 -13.36 16.72
CA GLU A 440 1.54 -13.79 17.41
C GLU A 440 0.46 -12.70 17.39
N PHE A 441 0.85 -11.42 17.60
CA PHE A 441 -0.06 -10.29 17.50
C PHE A 441 -0.71 -10.20 16.10
N LEU A 442 0.08 -10.28 15.02
CA LEU A 442 -0.44 -10.17 13.65
C LEU A 442 -1.41 -11.31 13.32
N LYS A 443 -1.11 -12.54 13.72
CA LYS A 443 -2.01 -13.69 13.57
C LYS A 443 -3.30 -13.50 14.34
N GLN A 444 -3.21 -13.08 15.60
CA GLN A 444 -4.38 -12.81 16.45
C GLN A 444 -5.24 -11.68 15.88
N LEU A 445 -4.63 -10.63 15.33
CA LEU A 445 -5.33 -9.53 14.66
C LEU A 445 -6.14 -10.03 13.46
N THR A 446 -5.48 -10.73 12.52
CA THR A 446 -6.12 -11.17 11.26
C THR A 446 -7.25 -12.17 11.53
N GLU A 447 -7.04 -13.17 12.41
CA GLU A 447 -8.07 -14.13 12.79
C GLU A 447 -9.30 -13.46 13.43
N ASN A 448 -9.07 -12.49 14.33
CA ASN A 448 -10.19 -11.83 15.02
C ASN A 448 -10.98 -10.91 14.10
N VAL A 449 -10.30 -10.12 13.25
CA VAL A 449 -10.97 -9.26 12.28
C VAL A 449 -11.82 -10.10 11.33
N HIS A 450 -11.26 -11.12 10.69
CA HIS A 450 -11.99 -11.94 9.71
C HIS A 450 -13.13 -12.74 10.33
N LYS A 451 -12.94 -13.25 11.55
CA LYS A 451 -13.98 -13.99 12.26
C LYS A 451 -15.20 -13.14 12.59
N ASN A 452 -14.97 -11.91 13.06
CA ASN A 452 -16.04 -11.05 13.56
C ASN A 452 -16.61 -10.16 12.43
N ASN A 453 -15.80 -9.81 11.43
CA ASN A 453 -16.13 -8.88 10.36
C ASN A 453 -15.86 -9.47 8.96
N PRO A 454 -16.63 -10.46 8.50
CA PRO A 454 -16.43 -11.08 7.20
C PRO A 454 -16.47 -10.08 6.05
N GLY A 455 -15.48 -10.17 5.14
CA GLY A 455 -15.36 -9.32 3.97
C GLY A 455 -14.65 -7.97 4.23
N VAL A 456 -14.20 -7.73 5.45
CA VAL A 456 -13.23 -6.67 5.77
C VAL A 456 -11.86 -7.10 5.28
N LEU A 457 -11.12 -6.17 4.66
CA LEU A 457 -9.81 -6.42 4.10
C LEU A 457 -8.69 -5.96 5.05
N LEU A 458 -7.69 -6.81 5.18
CA LEU A 458 -6.42 -6.46 5.83
C LEU A 458 -5.30 -6.49 4.79
N ILE A 459 -4.79 -5.32 4.45
CA ILE A 459 -3.71 -5.14 3.47
C ILE A 459 -2.45 -4.72 4.22
N THR A 460 -1.28 -5.19 3.79
CA THR A 460 -0.04 -4.83 4.44
C THR A 460 1.07 -4.49 3.45
N LYS A 461 1.99 -3.63 3.91
CA LYS A 461 3.30 -3.46 3.32
C LYS A 461 4.27 -4.38 4.07
N GLU A 462 5.09 -5.12 3.34
CA GLU A 462 6.17 -5.94 3.88
C GLU A 462 7.34 -5.92 2.89
N THR A 463 8.50 -5.44 3.32
CA THR A 463 9.65 -5.10 2.46
C THR A 463 10.83 -6.06 2.61
N ALA A 464 10.79 -6.97 3.58
CA ALA A 464 11.90 -7.89 3.91
C ALA A 464 11.71 -9.32 3.41
N CYS A 465 10.74 -9.55 2.52
CA CYS A 465 10.43 -10.84 1.91
C CYS A 465 10.02 -11.93 2.91
N TRP A 466 9.24 -11.55 3.96
CA TRP A 466 8.63 -12.55 4.84
C TRP A 466 7.70 -13.45 4.04
N PRO A 467 7.80 -14.80 4.19
CA PRO A 467 6.97 -15.72 3.43
C PRO A 467 5.56 -15.85 3.98
N GLN A 468 4.61 -16.23 3.11
CA GLN A 468 3.24 -16.58 3.48
C GLN A 468 2.48 -15.48 4.26
N VAL A 469 2.74 -14.21 3.93
CA VAL A 469 2.03 -13.07 4.54
C VAL A 469 0.53 -13.15 4.28
N THR A 470 0.14 -13.59 3.09
CA THR A 470 -1.26 -13.67 2.66
C THR A 470 -1.87 -15.06 2.79
N ASP A 471 -1.12 -16.07 3.22
CA ASP A 471 -1.68 -17.38 3.52
C ASP A 471 -2.39 -17.40 4.87
N SER A 472 -3.29 -18.35 5.06
CA SER A 472 -4.06 -18.48 6.30
C SER A 472 -3.16 -18.79 7.50
N VAL A 473 -3.59 -18.38 8.69
CA VAL A 473 -2.89 -18.69 9.93
C VAL A 473 -2.84 -20.20 10.18
N GLU A 474 -3.88 -20.95 9.79
CA GLU A 474 -3.93 -22.41 9.87
C GLU A 474 -2.82 -23.08 9.05
N ASN A 475 -2.45 -22.49 7.90
CA ASN A 475 -1.35 -22.95 7.05
C ASN A 475 0.03 -22.43 7.48
N GLY A 476 0.10 -21.64 8.55
CA GLY A 476 1.33 -21.04 9.07
C GLY A 476 1.59 -19.61 8.63
N GLY A 477 0.72 -19.04 7.77
CA GLY A 477 0.81 -17.67 7.30
C GLY A 477 0.42 -16.61 8.35
N LEU A 478 0.39 -15.35 7.93
CA LEU A 478 -0.02 -14.23 8.79
C LEU A 478 -1.50 -13.86 8.65
N GLY A 479 -2.19 -14.35 7.64
CA GLY A 479 -3.64 -14.18 7.46
C GLY A 479 -4.07 -12.87 6.79
N PHE A 480 -3.17 -12.03 6.27
CA PHE A 480 -3.53 -10.85 5.50
C PHE A 480 -4.22 -11.22 4.19
N ASP A 481 -5.08 -10.34 3.70
CA ASP A 481 -5.76 -10.56 2.42
C ASP A 481 -4.86 -10.26 1.25
N TYR A 482 -4.08 -9.16 1.34
CA TYR A 482 -3.16 -8.73 0.31
C TYR A 482 -1.87 -8.14 0.88
N LYS A 483 -0.83 -8.16 0.05
CA LYS A 483 0.49 -7.59 0.30
C LYS A 483 0.90 -6.67 -0.85
N TRP A 484 1.44 -5.48 -0.58
CA TRP A 484 2.03 -4.63 -1.60
C TRP A 484 3.23 -5.30 -2.29
N ASN A 485 3.27 -5.24 -3.61
CA ASN A 485 4.39 -5.76 -4.41
C ASN A 485 5.47 -4.68 -4.61
N ASN A 486 6.22 -4.38 -3.55
CA ASN A 486 7.28 -3.37 -3.62
C ASN A 486 8.42 -3.75 -4.59
N GLY A 487 8.65 -5.04 -4.82
CA GLY A 487 9.62 -5.53 -5.80
C GLY A 487 9.24 -5.12 -7.22
N TRP A 488 8.01 -5.39 -7.62
CA TRP A 488 7.48 -4.98 -8.91
C TRP A 488 7.52 -3.45 -9.08
N THR A 489 7.04 -2.71 -8.07
CA THR A 489 7.00 -1.24 -8.11
C THR A 489 8.38 -0.65 -8.37
N ARG A 490 9.39 -1.10 -7.61
CA ARG A 490 10.77 -0.64 -7.75
C ARG A 490 11.35 -0.98 -9.13
N ASP A 491 11.24 -2.23 -9.55
CA ASP A 491 11.84 -2.71 -10.79
C ASP A 491 11.14 -2.07 -11.99
N PHE A 492 9.82 -1.99 -11.98
CA PHE A 492 9.04 -1.36 -13.04
C PHE A 492 9.30 0.15 -13.16
N LEU A 493 9.35 0.89 -12.05
CA LEU A 493 9.68 2.32 -12.08
C LEU A 493 11.13 2.56 -12.50
N SER A 494 12.07 1.67 -12.12
CA SER A 494 13.45 1.70 -12.61
C SER A 494 13.49 1.57 -14.13
N TYR A 495 12.79 0.58 -14.69
CA TYR A 495 12.66 0.39 -16.12
C TYR A 495 12.07 1.60 -16.84
N MET A 496 10.96 2.13 -16.32
CA MET A 496 10.24 3.24 -16.96
C MET A 496 11.01 4.56 -16.96
N ARG A 497 11.87 4.80 -15.96
CA ARG A 497 12.76 5.99 -15.86
C ARG A 497 13.86 5.99 -16.92
N ASN A 498 14.22 4.82 -17.47
CA ASN A 498 15.22 4.74 -18.51
C ASN A 498 14.70 5.35 -19.82
N ASP A 499 15.57 6.13 -20.50
CA ASP A 499 15.30 6.55 -21.87
C ASP A 499 15.01 5.29 -22.73
N PRO A 500 13.97 5.30 -23.60
CA PRO A 500 13.63 4.16 -24.44
C PRO A 500 14.79 3.56 -25.24
N LEU A 501 15.81 4.35 -25.55
CA LEU A 501 17.03 3.87 -26.22
C LEU A 501 17.85 2.87 -25.39
N PHE A 502 17.73 2.90 -24.08
CA PHE A 502 18.49 2.04 -23.16
C PHE A 502 17.68 0.90 -22.57
N ARG A 503 16.35 0.88 -22.77
CA ARG A 503 15.43 -0.12 -22.18
C ARG A 503 15.73 -1.56 -22.56
N ALA A 504 16.35 -1.80 -23.73
CA ALA A 504 16.77 -3.14 -24.14
C ALA A 504 17.69 -3.83 -23.13
N GLY A 505 18.58 -3.07 -22.47
CA GLY A 505 19.50 -3.59 -21.47
C GLY A 505 18.86 -3.85 -20.07
N HIS A 506 17.59 -3.49 -19.89
CA HIS A 506 16.84 -3.55 -18.62
C HIS A 506 15.57 -4.42 -18.74
N HIS A 507 15.47 -5.23 -19.77
CA HIS A 507 14.25 -6.01 -20.07
C HIS A 507 13.87 -7.00 -18.95
N ASP A 508 14.83 -7.47 -18.20
CA ASP A 508 14.66 -8.32 -17.03
C ASP A 508 13.88 -7.60 -15.89
N GLU A 509 14.05 -6.30 -15.69
CA GLU A 509 13.27 -5.52 -14.73
C GLU A 509 11.75 -5.56 -15.01
N LEU A 510 11.37 -5.79 -16.27
CA LEU A 510 9.99 -5.93 -16.72
C LEU A 510 9.42 -7.34 -16.55
N THR A 511 10.26 -8.37 -16.69
CA THR A 511 9.83 -9.77 -16.74
C THR A 511 10.04 -10.53 -15.41
N PHE A 512 10.96 -10.08 -14.57
CA PHE A 512 11.35 -10.77 -13.33
C PHE A 512 10.19 -10.97 -12.35
N SER A 513 9.27 -10.00 -12.26
CA SER A 513 8.11 -10.07 -11.38
C SER A 513 7.24 -11.32 -11.60
N MET A 514 7.19 -11.84 -12.83
CA MET A 514 6.40 -13.03 -13.17
C MET A 514 6.92 -14.33 -12.56
N ILE A 515 8.16 -14.34 -12.03
CA ILE A 515 8.73 -15.49 -11.33
C ILE A 515 8.08 -15.67 -9.95
N TYR A 516 7.66 -14.57 -9.31
CA TYR A 516 7.17 -14.60 -7.93
C TYR A 516 5.75 -14.05 -7.76
N CYS A 517 5.11 -13.47 -8.79
CA CYS A 517 3.82 -12.77 -8.66
C CYS A 517 2.65 -13.64 -8.16
N TYR A 518 2.82 -14.96 -8.11
CA TYR A 518 1.83 -15.92 -7.59
C TYR A 518 2.20 -16.49 -6.21
N THR A 519 3.27 -16.02 -5.58
CA THR A 519 3.67 -16.50 -4.23
C THR A 519 2.85 -15.88 -3.12
N GLU A 520 2.22 -14.76 -3.38
CA GLU A 520 1.34 -14.00 -2.47
C GLU A 520 0.19 -13.39 -3.26
N ARG A 521 -0.86 -12.94 -2.58
CA ARG A 521 -1.89 -12.07 -3.18
C ARG A 521 -1.38 -10.65 -3.21
N PHE A 522 -0.81 -10.28 -4.33
CA PHE A 522 -0.17 -8.97 -4.46
C PHE A 522 -1.13 -7.85 -4.87
N VAL A 523 -0.86 -6.66 -4.34
CA VAL A 523 -1.33 -5.37 -4.85
C VAL A 523 -0.16 -4.68 -5.54
N LEU A 524 -0.31 -4.34 -6.80
CA LEU A 524 0.62 -3.48 -7.52
C LEU A 524 0.36 -2.04 -7.08
N ALA A 525 1.33 -1.41 -6.45
CA ALA A 525 1.10 -0.15 -5.77
C ALA A 525 2.05 0.95 -6.28
N PHE A 526 1.47 2.05 -6.77
CA PHE A 526 2.12 3.34 -6.90
C PHE A 526 1.62 4.21 -5.75
N THR A 527 2.39 4.35 -4.68
CA THR A 527 1.97 4.92 -3.40
C THR A 527 2.53 6.32 -3.17
N HIS A 528 2.02 7.01 -2.16
CA HIS A 528 2.56 8.29 -1.72
C HIS A 528 4.05 8.24 -1.34
N GLU A 529 4.60 7.06 -1.02
CA GLU A 529 6.02 6.91 -0.69
C GLU A 529 6.94 7.00 -1.93
N GLU A 530 6.47 6.55 -3.10
CA GLU A 530 7.20 6.63 -4.37
C GLU A 530 6.84 7.87 -5.20
N LEU A 531 5.63 8.40 -5.01
CA LEU A 531 5.08 9.47 -5.82
C LEU A 531 4.86 10.74 -4.99
N GLU A 532 5.82 11.64 -4.98
CA GLU A 532 5.52 13.02 -4.55
C GLU A 532 4.45 13.60 -5.48
N LYS A 533 3.37 14.14 -4.91
CA LYS A 533 2.25 14.75 -5.65
C LYS A 533 1.54 13.79 -6.64
N GLY A 534 1.37 12.53 -6.29
CA GLY A 534 0.59 11.58 -7.07
C GLY A 534 1.08 11.42 -8.50
N LEU A 535 0.18 11.48 -9.46
CA LEU A 535 0.51 11.28 -10.89
C LEU A 535 1.41 12.36 -11.49
N GLU A 536 1.49 13.57 -10.91
CA GLU A 536 2.48 14.58 -11.31
C GLU A 536 3.91 14.05 -11.07
N GLY A 537 4.16 13.46 -9.92
CA GLY A 537 5.44 12.83 -9.60
C GLY A 537 5.79 11.74 -10.61
N LEU A 538 4.84 10.84 -10.91
CA LEU A 538 5.02 9.79 -11.91
C LEU A 538 5.30 10.37 -13.30
N TYR A 539 4.57 11.41 -13.73
CA TYR A 539 4.80 12.10 -15.01
C TYR A 539 6.22 12.67 -15.10
N TYR A 540 6.71 13.34 -14.03
CA TYR A 540 8.06 13.91 -14.05
C TYR A 540 9.18 12.85 -14.01
N MET A 541 8.91 11.66 -13.50
CA MET A 541 9.84 10.53 -13.56
C MET A 541 10.04 10.00 -14.98
N MET A 542 9.06 10.22 -15.88
CA MET A 542 9.12 9.70 -17.24
C MET A 542 10.16 10.47 -18.09
N PRO A 543 10.89 9.77 -18.99
CA PRO A 543 11.88 10.38 -19.86
C PRO A 543 11.25 11.15 -21.02
N GLY A 544 12.02 12.08 -21.59
CA GLY A 544 11.69 12.79 -22.83
C GLY A 544 11.04 14.15 -22.63
N ASP A 545 10.49 14.71 -23.71
CA ASP A 545 9.72 15.95 -23.71
C ASP A 545 8.29 15.74 -23.15
N SER A 546 7.49 16.79 -23.09
CA SER A 546 6.14 16.73 -22.49
C SER A 546 5.22 15.70 -23.16
N TYR A 547 5.31 15.53 -24.49
CA TYR A 547 4.52 14.53 -25.21
C TYR A 547 5.00 13.10 -24.90
N GLN A 548 6.32 12.89 -24.91
CA GLN A 548 6.95 11.62 -24.61
C GLN A 548 6.71 11.21 -23.15
N LYS A 549 6.78 12.15 -22.20
CA LYS A 549 6.44 11.92 -20.79
C LYS A 549 4.99 11.45 -20.63
N LEU A 550 4.05 12.12 -21.31
CA LEU A 550 2.65 11.71 -21.26
C LEU A 550 2.44 10.33 -21.90
N ALA A 551 3.10 10.03 -23.01
CA ALA A 551 3.04 8.71 -23.64
C ALA A 551 3.58 7.61 -22.71
N ASN A 552 4.71 7.84 -22.03
CA ASN A 552 5.28 6.91 -21.07
C ASN A 552 4.40 6.77 -19.80
N LEU A 553 3.75 7.84 -19.34
CA LEU A 553 2.79 7.78 -18.23
C LEU A 553 1.58 6.91 -18.62
N ARG A 554 1.01 7.11 -19.82
CA ARG A 554 -0.09 6.28 -20.33
C ARG A 554 0.32 4.80 -20.41
N LEU A 555 1.51 4.54 -20.95
CA LEU A 555 2.07 3.19 -21.01
C LEU A 555 2.24 2.56 -19.63
N ALA A 556 2.80 3.29 -18.66
CA ALA A 556 3.03 2.80 -17.30
C ALA A 556 1.74 2.41 -16.60
N LEU A 557 0.74 3.30 -16.63
CA LEU A 557 -0.57 3.03 -16.03
C LEU A 557 -1.30 1.87 -16.73
N SER A 558 -1.25 1.82 -18.08
CA SER A 558 -1.87 0.75 -18.85
C SER A 558 -1.22 -0.61 -18.59
N TYR A 559 0.11 -0.66 -18.46
CA TYR A 559 0.83 -1.90 -18.14
C TYR A 559 0.49 -2.41 -16.73
N MET A 560 0.45 -1.52 -15.73
CA MET A 560 0.01 -1.87 -14.39
C MET A 560 -1.39 -2.52 -14.40
N MET A 561 -2.33 -1.97 -15.17
CA MET A 561 -3.72 -2.45 -15.17
C MET A 561 -3.88 -3.86 -15.78
N VAL A 562 -2.96 -4.30 -16.62
CA VAL A 562 -3.02 -5.62 -17.27
C VAL A 562 -2.09 -6.67 -16.65
N HIS A 563 -1.11 -6.24 -15.85
CA HIS A 563 -0.22 -7.14 -15.10
C HIS A 563 -1.00 -7.87 -14.00
N PRO A 564 -0.69 -9.15 -13.66
CA PRO A 564 -1.30 -9.83 -12.51
C PRO A 564 -1.13 -9.07 -11.20
N GLY A 565 -2.17 -9.07 -10.36
CA GLY A 565 -2.24 -8.40 -9.06
C GLY A 565 -3.33 -7.32 -8.99
N ARG A 566 -3.77 -6.97 -7.78
CA ARG A 566 -4.74 -5.89 -7.52
C ARG A 566 -4.09 -4.53 -7.78
N LYS A 567 -4.87 -3.47 -7.97
CA LYS A 567 -4.39 -2.16 -8.42
C LYS A 567 -4.49 -1.13 -7.31
N HIS A 568 -3.44 -0.31 -7.16
CA HIS A 568 -3.40 0.74 -6.16
C HIS A 568 -2.59 1.93 -6.70
N ILE A 569 -3.20 3.13 -6.72
CA ILE A 569 -2.57 4.33 -7.24
C ILE A 569 -2.82 5.48 -6.26
N TYR A 570 -1.74 6.15 -5.86
CA TYR A 570 -1.82 7.40 -5.13
C TYR A 570 -2.19 8.54 -6.07
N MET A 571 -3.29 9.21 -5.75
CA MET A 571 -3.91 10.22 -6.58
C MET A 571 -4.03 11.54 -5.82
N GLU A 572 -3.59 12.62 -6.45
CA GLU A 572 -3.86 13.99 -5.99
C GLU A 572 -4.66 14.74 -7.04
N PRO A 573 -5.76 15.40 -6.67
CA PRO A 573 -6.47 16.28 -7.59
C PRO A 573 -5.57 17.47 -7.96
N ASP A 574 -5.72 17.95 -9.22
CA ASP A 574 -5.02 19.15 -9.74
C ASP A 574 -3.49 19.05 -9.84
N ALA A 575 -2.94 17.84 -9.72
CA ALA A 575 -1.51 17.58 -9.84
C ALA A 575 -0.96 17.68 -11.30
N LEU A 576 -1.82 17.58 -12.29
CA LEU A 576 -1.48 17.67 -13.73
C LEU A 576 -2.10 18.93 -14.37
N THR A 577 -1.63 19.31 -15.58
CA THR A 577 -2.33 20.37 -16.35
C THR A 577 -3.76 19.91 -16.66
N ILE A 578 -4.67 20.88 -16.89
CA ILE A 578 -6.09 20.59 -17.14
C ILE A 578 -6.28 19.58 -18.28
N ASP A 579 -5.58 19.75 -19.39
CA ASP A 579 -5.70 18.83 -20.54
C ASP A 579 -5.14 17.44 -20.18
N GLN A 580 -4.01 17.35 -19.50
CA GLN A 580 -3.41 16.09 -19.05
C GLN A 580 -4.31 15.36 -18.04
N ALA A 581 -4.91 16.09 -17.11
CA ALA A 581 -5.84 15.54 -16.13
C ALA A 581 -7.06 14.88 -16.81
N VAL A 582 -7.67 15.56 -17.81
CA VAL A 582 -8.79 15.03 -18.59
C VAL A 582 -8.38 13.77 -19.37
N TYR A 583 -7.20 13.77 -20.01
CA TYR A 583 -6.71 12.59 -20.72
C TYR A 583 -6.52 11.39 -19.80
N ILE A 584 -5.93 11.61 -18.62
CA ILE A 584 -5.68 10.53 -17.66
C ILE A 584 -6.98 10.06 -17.00
N GLU A 585 -7.92 10.97 -16.66
CA GLU A 585 -9.24 10.62 -16.15
C GLU A 585 -9.98 9.70 -17.13
N ASN A 586 -10.06 10.09 -18.42
CA ASN A 586 -10.69 9.28 -19.47
C ASN A 586 -10.03 7.90 -19.59
N MET A 587 -8.69 7.87 -19.54
CA MET A 587 -7.93 6.63 -19.68
C MET A 587 -8.11 5.70 -18.48
N LEU A 588 -7.95 6.19 -17.26
CA LEU A 588 -8.13 5.40 -16.03
C LEU A 588 -9.57 4.93 -15.88
N GLY A 589 -10.55 5.79 -16.20
CA GLY A 589 -11.97 5.41 -16.24
C GLY A 589 -12.20 4.21 -17.16
N LYS A 590 -11.63 4.24 -18.37
CA LYS A 590 -11.73 3.12 -19.33
C LYS A 590 -10.97 1.88 -18.88
N LEU A 591 -9.77 2.02 -18.37
CA LEU A 591 -8.95 0.91 -17.88
C LEU A 591 -9.63 0.23 -16.68
N ASN A 592 -10.16 0.99 -15.74
CA ASN A 592 -10.90 0.47 -14.59
C ASN A 592 -12.21 -0.21 -15.00
N GLU A 593 -12.92 0.31 -16.03
CA GLU A 593 -14.08 -0.36 -16.63
C GLU A 593 -13.67 -1.75 -17.17
N ILE A 594 -12.60 -1.80 -17.97
CA ILE A 594 -12.07 -3.05 -18.53
C ILE A 594 -11.64 -3.99 -17.40
N TYR A 595 -10.89 -3.51 -16.42
CA TYR A 595 -10.41 -4.32 -15.29
C TYR A 595 -11.58 -4.96 -14.51
N LYS A 596 -12.64 -4.20 -14.23
CA LYS A 596 -13.81 -4.70 -13.50
C LYS A 596 -14.70 -5.63 -14.31
N THR A 597 -14.79 -5.42 -15.64
CA THR A 597 -15.72 -6.19 -16.50
C THR A 597 -15.08 -7.38 -17.19
N LYS A 598 -13.73 -7.44 -17.24
CA LYS A 598 -12.99 -8.51 -17.88
C LYS A 598 -12.40 -9.47 -16.85
N ALA A 599 -13.10 -10.59 -16.65
CA ALA A 599 -12.71 -11.66 -15.73
C ALA A 599 -11.25 -12.11 -15.92
N ALA A 600 -10.79 -12.12 -17.17
CA ALA A 600 -9.40 -12.44 -17.53
C ALA A 600 -8.33 -11.57 -16.83
N LEU A 601 -8.70 -10.39 -16.28
CA LEU A 601 -7.75 -9.49 -15.61
C LEU A 601 -7.67 -9.66 -14.09
N HIS A 602 -8.60 -10.38 -13.46
CA HIS A 602 -8.65 -10.45 -11.99
C HIS A 602 -9.02 -11.83 -11.41
N GLU A 603 -9.79 -12.68 -12.11
CA GLU A 603 -10.27 -13.95 -11.53
C GLU A 603 -9.16 -14.98 -11.24
N ALA A 604 -8.08 -14.97 -12.00
CA ALA A 604 -6.98 -15.91 -11.86
C ALA A 604 -5.64 -15.19 -11.53
N ASP A 605 -5.71 -14.09 -10.78
CA ASP A 605 -4.52 -13.29 -10.42
C ASP A 605 -3.61 -13.97 -9.38
N SER A 606 -4.11 -14.97 -8.66
CA SER A 606 -3.33 -15.75 -7.69
C SER A 606 -2.78 -17.07 -8.26
N SER A 607 -2.96 -17.33 -9.57
CA SER A 607 -2.55 -18.54 -10.27
C SER A 607 -1.90 -18.20 -11.61
N ASN A 608 -0.96 -19.02 -12.05
CA ASN A 608 -0.36 -18.91 -13.38
C ASN A 608 -1.30 -19.31 -14.52
N ASP A 609 -2.46 -19.89 -14.23
CA ASP A 609 -3.46 -20.28 -15.24
C ASP A 609 -4.04 -19.07 -15.97
N GLY A 610 -4.12 -17.91 -15.28
CA GLY A 610 -4.60 -16.65 -15.84
C GLY A 610 -3.63 -15.90 -16.74
N PHE A 611 -2.41 -16.40 -16.93
CA PHE A 611 -1.36 -15.70 -17.67
C PHE A 611 -0.58 -16.62 -18.59
N GLU A 612 -0.29 -16.14 -19.80
CA GLU A 612 0.55 -16.87 -20.76
C GLU A 612 1.44 -15.91 -21.53
N TRP A 613 2.76 -16.11 -21.46
CA TRP A 613 3.68 -15.39 -22.33
C TRP A 613 3.47 -15.73 -23.80
N ILE A 614 3.38 -14.72 -24.64
CA ILE A 614 3.46 -14.85 -26.10
C ILE A 614 4.89 -14.58 -26.53
N ASN A 615 5.41 -13.40 -26.23
CA ASN A 615 6.82 -13.09 -26.46
C ASN A 615 7.36 -12.19 -25.33
N ASN A 616 8.28 -12.75 -24.54
CA ASN A 616 9.02 -12.04 -23.48
C ASN A 616 10.52 -11.93 -23.79
N MET A 617 10.95 -12.30 -25.01
CA MET A 617 12.35 -12.35 -25.43
C MET A 617 12.74 -11.22 -26.38
N ALA A 618 11.80 -10.36 -26.76
CA ALA A 618 12.02 -9.25 -27.69
C ALA A 618 12.66 -8.02 -27.02
N ALA A 619 13.76 -8.24 -26.30
CA ALA A 619 14.48 -7.22 -25.56
C ALA A 619 15.07 -6.13 -26.49
N ASP A 620 15.68 -6.53 -27.59
CA ASP A 620 16.29 -5.60 -28.58
C ASP A 620 15.23 -4.68 -29.23
N GLU A 621 14.01 -5.19 -29.39
CA GLU A 621 12.87 -4.44 -29.89
C GLU A 621 12.17 -3.61 -28.81
N CYS A 622 12.48 -3.81 -27.55
CA CYS A 622 11.76 -3.28 -26.40
C CYS A 622 10.25 -3.59 -26.47
N MET A 623 9.91 -4.83 -26.81
CA MET A 623 8.53 -5.29 -26.97
C MET A 623 8.22 -6.39 -25.96
N ILE A 624 6.95 -6.46 -25.55
CA ILE A 624 6.45 -7.55 -24.72
C ILE A 624 5.02 -7.88 -25.12
N SER A 625 4.69 -9.17 -25.18
CA SER A 625 3.32 -9.61 -25.43
C SER A 625 2.95 -10.83 -24.60
N PHE A 626 1.70 -10.86 -24.14
CA PHE A 626 1.17 -11.93 -23.31
C PHE A 626 -0.36 -12.03 -23.44
N ALA A 627 -0.90 -13.16 -23.04
CA ALA A 627 -2.33 -13.38 -22.91
C ALA A 627 -2.76 -13.35 -21.44
N ARG A 628 -3.93 -12.77 -21.16
CA ARG A 628 -4.67 -12.91 -19.90
C ARG A 628 -5.92 -13.73 -20.13
N LYS A 629 -6.22 -14.67 -19.23
CA LYS A 629 -7.32 -15.62 -19.35
C LYS A 629 -8.18 -15.63 -18.10
N SER A 630 -9.50 -15.80 -18.28
CA SER A 630 -10.39 -16.09 -17.13
C SER A 630 -10.18 -17.51 -16.60
N SER A 631 -10.60 -17.77 -15.39
CA SER A 631 -10.48 -19.08 -14.73
C SER A 631 -11.16 -20.22 -15.48
N ASP A 632 -12.22 -19.92 -16.27
CA ASP A 632 -12.94 -20.89 -17.11
C ASP A 632 -12.47 -20.88 -18.59
N GLU A 633 -11.41 -20.15 -18.91
CA GLU A 633 -10.78 -19.97 -20.24
C GLU A 633 -11.71 -19.46 -21.35
N LYS A 634 -12.92 -19.00 -21.00
CA LYS A 634 -13.88 -18.47 -21.99
C LYS A 634 -13.56 -17.06 -22.44
N GLU A 635 -12.91 -16.29 -21.59
CA GLU A 635 -12.44 -14.94 -21.91
C GLU A 635 -10.93 -14.92 -22.02
N MET A 636 -10.41 -14.33 -23.09
CA MET A 636 -8.99 -14.14 -23.33
C MET A 636 -8.74 -12.75 -23.89
N LEU A 637 -7.75 -12.10 -23.33
CA LEU A 637 -7.22 -10.82 -23.79
C LEU A 637 -5.77 -11.00 -24.24
N ILE A 638 -5.41 -10.40 -25.38
CA ILE A 638 -4.02 -10.30 -25.82
C ILE A 638 -3.54 -8.89 -25.53
N VAL A 639 -2.43 -8.79 -24.82
CA VAL A 639 -1.76 -7.53 -24.47
C VAL A 639 -0.47 -7.45 -25.27
N VAL A 640 -0.27 -6.31 -25.94
CA VAL A 640 0.96 -6.03 -26.68
C VAL A 640 1.44 -4.63 -26.28
N ALA A 641 2.66 -4.53 -25.79
CA ALA A 641 3.25 -3.28 -25.35
C ALA A 641 4.55 -2.98 -26.13
N ASN A 642 4.58 -1.80 -26.74
CA ASN A 642 5.76 -1.21 -27.34
C ASN A 642 6.40 -0.24 -26.34
N MET A 643 7.48 -0.68 -25.69
CA MET A 643 8.25 0.12 -24.74
C MET A 643 9.29 1.03 -25.42
N ALA A 644 9.46 0.90 -26.76
CA ALA A 644 10.41 1.70 -27.53
C ALA A 644 9.89 3.11 -27.80
N GLY A 645 10.82 4.03 -28.06
CA GLY A 645 10.51 5.43 -28.46
C GLY A 645 10.15 5.61 -29.94
N ILE A 646 9.82 4.55 -30.68
CA ILE A 646 9.48 4.56 -32.10
C ILE A 646 8.23 3.75 -32.40
N GLU A 647 7.48 4.16 -33.40
CA GLU A 647 6.36 3.39 -33.96
C GLU A 647 6.83 2.05 -34.55
N ARG A 648 6.01 1.02 -34.43
CA ARG A 648 6.30 -0.31 -34.96
C ARG A 648 5.10 -0.91 -35.70
N GLU A 649 5.38 -1.50 -36.87
CA GLU A 649 4.54 -2.53 -37.51
C GLU A 649 5.10 -3.91 -37.17
N ILE A 650 4.30 -4.74 -36.50
CA ILE A 650 4.75 -6.05 -36.00
C ILE A 650 3.78 -7.16 -36.36
N GLU A 651 4.27 -8.36 -36.31
CA GLU A 651 3.44 -9.56 -36.37
C GLU A 651 3.62 -10.32 -35.05
N VAL A 652 2.51 -10.54 -34.34
CA VAL A 652 2.50 -11.14 -33.00
C VAL A 652 1.77 -12.46 -33.05
N GLY A 653 2.35 -13.51 -32.48
CA GLY A 653 1.72 -14.81 -32.35
C GLY A 653 0.49 -14.73 -31.42
N VAL A 654 -0.57 -15.49 -31.74
CA VAL A 654 -1.77 -15.57 -30.90
C VAL A 654 -2.17 -17.01 -30.63
N PRO A 655 -2.70 -17.32 -29.42
CA PRO A 655 -2.95 -18.69 -28.99
C PRO A 655 -4.02 -19.43 -29.80
N ALA A 656 -4.95 -18.74 -30.48
CA ALA A 656 -6.10 -19.36 -31.09
C ALA A 656 -6.51 -18.70 -32.42
N ASP A 657 -7.10 -19.52 -33.34
CA ASP A 657 -7.78 -19.01 -34.53
C ASP A 657 -9.10 -18.32 -34.15
N GLY A 658 -9.27 -17.07 -34.58
CA GLY A 658 -10.44 -16.28 -34.23
C GLY A 658 -10.35 -14.83 -34.69
N ARG A 659 -11.23 -14.03 -34.12
CA ARG A 659 -11.24 -12.58 -34.32
C ARG A 659 -10.73 -11.89 -33.05
N TYR A 660 -9.98 -10.86 -33.30
CA TYR A 660 -9.41 -10.03 -32.25
C TYR A 660 -9.86 -8.58 -32.45
N THR A 661 -10.43 -7.97 -31.42
CA THR A 661 -10.91 -6.59 -31.46
C THR A 661 -10.10 -5.77 -30.47
N GLU A 662 -9.50 -4.68 -30.91
CA GLU A 662 -8.84 -3.72 -30.02
C GLU A 662 -9.91 -3.10 -29.11
N VAL A 663 -9.81 -3.34 -27.79
CA VAL A 663 -10.73 -2.82 -26.77
C VAL A 663 -10.14 -1.65 -26.00
N PHE A 664 -8.83 -1.50 -26.09
CA PHE A 664 -8.08 -0.39 -25.53
C PHE A 664 -6.77 -0.19 -26.30
N ASN A 665 -6.40 1.08 -26.50
CA ASN A 665 -5.07 1.47 -26.97
C ASN A 665 -4.67 2.77 -26.28
N SER A 666 -3.52 2.77 -25.60
CA SER A 666 -3.07 3.95 -24.86
C SER A 666 -2.72 5.15 -25.75
N ASP A 667 -2.61 4.95 -27.08
CA ASP A 667 -2.35 6.03 -28.05
C ASP A 667 -3.63 6.63 -28.66
N ASP A 668 -4.80 6.29 -28.15
CA ASP A 668 -6.05 6.94 -28.59
C ASP A 668 -5.99 8.45 -28.33
N VAL A 669 -6.56 9.23 -29.25
CA VAL A 669 -6.62 10.70 -29.15
C VAL A 669 -7.37 11.18 -27.92
N CYS A 670 -8.36 10.43 -27.41
CA CYS A 670 -9.10 10.78 -26.22
C CYS A 670 -8.24 10.68 -24.92
N TYR A 671 -7.07 10.05 -25.01
CA TYR A 671 -6.05 9.99 -23.94
C TYR A 671 -4.83 10.87 -24.24
N GLY A 672 -4.91 11.77 -25.26
CA GLY A 672 -3.79 12.61 -25.69
C GLY A 672 -2.73 11.87 -26.52
N GLY A 673 -3.09 10.77 -27.16
CA GLY A 673 -2.25 10.04 -28.10
C GLY A 673 -2.29 10.57 -29.54
N SER A 674 -1.55 9.95 -30.45
CA SER A 674 -1.53 10.29 -31.89
C SER A 674 -2.71 9.69 -32.67
N GLY A 675 -3.40 8.69 -32.12
CA GLY A 675 -4.51 7.97 -32.73
C GLY A 675 -4.07 6.83 -33.66
N LEU A 676 -2.91 6.23 -33.45
CA LEU A 676 -2.50 5.06 -34.19
C LEU A 676 -3.18 3.81 -33.62
N LEU A 677 -4.33 3.46 -34.20
CA LEU A 677 -5.20 2.37 -33.75
C LEU A 677 -5.25 1.22 -34.76
N ASN A 678 -5.62 0.03 -34.28
CA ASN A 678 -5.88 -1.14 -35.12
C ASN A 678 -7.39 -1.32 -35.30
N GLU A 679 -7.95 -0.68 -36.29
CA GLU A 679 -9.40 -0.59 -36.50
C GLU A 679 -10.00 -1.94 -36.92
N GLY A 680 -11.25 -2.17 -36.49
CA GLY A 680 -12.10 -3.26 -36.91
C GLY A 680 -11.83 -4.57 -36.15
N LYS A 681 -12.29 -5.68 -36.75
CA LYS A 681 -12.12 -7.04 -36.25
C LYS A 681 -10.96 -7.70 -37.00
N LEU A 682 -9.82 -7.82 -36.35
CA LEU A 682 -8.65 -8.48 -36.94
C LEU A 682 -8.88 -9.97 -36.95
N ALA A 683 -8.70 -10.61 -38.13
CA ALA A 683 -8.75 -12.07 -38.27
C ALA A 683 -7.34 -12.64 -38.07
N ALA A 684 -7.19 -13.64 -37.24
CA ALA A 684 -5.93 -14.37 -37.12
C ALA A 684 -5.54 -15.01 -38.47
N THR A 685 -4.27 -14.88 -38.82
CA THR A 685 -3.69 -15.52 -40.02
C THR A 685 -2.96 -16.78 -39.60
N ARG A 686 -3.11 -17.86 -40.33
CA ARG A 686 -2.35 -19.11 -40.12
C ARG A 686 -0.90 -18.92 -40.56
N LYS A 687 -0.11 -18.41 -39.65
CA LYS A 687 1.34 -18.21 -39.86
C LYS A 687 2.00 -18.33 -38.48
N GLU A 688 3.01 -19.15 -38.41
CA GLU A 688 3.76 -19.40 -37.19
C GLU A 688 4.60 -18.17 -36.84
N VAL A 689 4.31 -17.60 -35.70
CA VAL A 689 5.02 -16.45 -35.09
C VAL A 689 5.06 -16.66 -33.57
N ASP A 690 6.15 -16.34 -32.90
CA ASP A 690 6.34 -16.48 -31.46
C ASP A 690 6.02 -17.90 -30.93
N GLY A 691 6.23 -18.94 -31.73
CA GLY A 691 5.88 -20.32 -31.40
C GLY A 691 4.38 -20.61 -31.35
N ARG A 692 3.54 -19.78 -32.00
CA ARG A 692 2.09 -19.93 -32.15
C ARG A 692 1.73 -20.15 -33.61
N ASP A 693 0.77 -21.04 -33.91
CA ASP A 693 0.31 -21.36 -35.26
C ASP A 693 -0.39 -20.21 -35.99
N TYR A 694 -0.86 -19.22 -35.22
CA TYR A 694 -1.64 -18.07 -35.69
C TYR A 694 -0.96 -16.77 -35.31
N SER A 695 -1.14 -15.74 -36.13
CA SER A 695 -0.56 -14.41 -35.89
C SER A 695 -1.52 -13.27 -36.24
N LEU A 696 -1.25 -12.10 -35.69
CA LEU A 696 -1.89 -10.82 -36.01
C LEU A 696 -0.85 -9.81 -36.48
N LYS A 697 -1.17 -9.04 -37.52
CA LYS A 697 -0.39 -7.87 -37.92
C LYS A 697 -0.96 -6.63 -37.20
N LEU A 698 -0.11 -5.95 -36.45
CA LEU A 698 -0.47 -4.85 -35.60
C LEU A 698 0.43 -3.64 -35.85
N LYS A 699 -0.13 -2.45 -35.58
CA LYS A 699 0.60 -1.19 -35.53
C LYS A 699 0.54 -0.67 -34.10
N LEU A 700 1.68 -0.24 -33.58
CA LEU A 700 1.78 0.32 -32.23
C LEU A 700 2.60 1.61 -32.27
N ALA A 701 2.06 2.66 -31.68
CA ALA A 701 2.77 3.92 -31.51
C ALA A 701 3.97 3.76 -30.56
N ALA A 702 4.84 4.74 -30.54
CA ALA A 702 5.92 4.82 -29.57
C ALA A 702 5.38 4.89 -28.13
N ALA A 703 5.96 4.14 -27.21
CA ALA A 703 5.56 4.07 -25.81
C ALA A 703 4.03 3.84 -25.67
N ALA A 704 3.51 2.78 -26.30
CA ALA A 704 2.08 2.46 -26.31
C ALA A 704 1.79 1.00 -25.97
N LEU A 705 0.60 0.77 -25.43
CA LEU A 705 0.06 -0.55 -25.13
C LEU A 705 -1.34 -0.68 -25.73
N ALA A 706 -1.60 -1.83 -26.36
CA ALA A 706 -2.91 -2.20 -26.88
C ALA A 706 -3.42 -3.50 -26.28
N ILE A 707 -4.73 -3.60 -26.06
CA ILE A 707 -5.44 -4.76 -25.52
C ILE A 707 -6.45 -5.22 -26.55
N PHE A 708 -6.37 -6.51 -26.93
CA PHE A 708 -7.26 -7.15 -27.89
C PHE A 708 -8.12 -8.21 -27.22
N SER A 709 -9.43 -8.13 -27.40
CA SER A 709 -10.38 -9.15 -26.91
C SER A 709 -10.57 -10.21 -27.99
N TYR A 710 -10.39 -11.48 -27.63
CA TYR A 710 -10.57 -12.63 -28.48
C TYR A 710 -12.03 -13.05 -28.58
N VAL A 711 -12.46 -13.39 -29.81
CA VAL A 711 -13.76 -13.99 -30.07
C VAL A 711 -13.57 -15.21 -31.00
N PRO A 712 -13.89 -16.42 -30.53
CA PRO A 712 -13.77 -17.61 -31.35
C PRO A 712 -14.70 -17.57 -32.56
N TYR A 713 -14.29 -18.19 -33.68
CA TYR A 713 -15.19 -18.41 -34.78
C TYR A 713 -16.27 -19.44 -34.44
N SER A 714 -17.50 -19.21 -34.91
CA SER A 714 -18.57 -20.20 -34.86
C SER A 714 -18.19 -21.44 -35.72
N GLU A 715 -18.78 -22.58 -35.44
CA GLU A 715 -18.54 -23.81 -36.21
C GLU A 715 -18.83 -23.67 -37.72
N GLN A 716 -19.79 -22.81 -38.07
CA GLN A 716 -20.05 -22.48 -39.46
C GLN A 716 -18.93 -21.65 -40.12
N GLU A 717 -18.45 -20.65 -39.36
CA GLU A 717 -17.32 -19.80 -39.81
C GLU A 717 -16.05 -20.59 -39.99
N LYS A 718 -15.74 -21.52 -39.05
CA LYS A 718 -14.58 -22.41 -39.14
C LYS A 718 -14.63 -23.25 -40.42
N LYS A 719 -15.81 -23.81 -40.75
CA LYS A 719 -15.97 -24.60 -42.01
C LYS A 719 -15.77 -23.75 -43.25
N ILE A 720 -16.29 -22.55 -43.29
CA ILE A 720 -16.15 -21.62 -44.40
C ILE A 720 -14.68 -21.22 -44.56
N ARG A 721 -13.97 -20.96 -43.48
CA ARG A 721 -12.55 -20.61 -43.50
C ARG A 721 -11.69 -21.76 -43.99
N ALA A 722 -11.91 -22.97 -43.49
CA ALA A 722 -11.17 -24.17 -43.92
C ALA A 722 -11.28 -24.39 -45.45
N ILE A 723 -12.49 -24.20 -46.03
CA ILE A 723 -12.69 -24.29 -47.49
C ILE A 723 -11.91 -23.17 -48.21
N LYS A 724 -11.91 -21.95 -47.71
CA LYS A 724 -11.17 -20.85 -48.32
C LYS A 724 -9.65 -21.04 -48.23
N GLU A 725 -9.14 -21.53 -47.12
CA GLU A 725 -7.71 -21.86 -46.93
C GLU A 725 -7.27 -22.97 -47.88
N GLU A 726 -8.06 -24.03 -48.03
CA GLU A 726 -7.78 -25.08 -49.03
C GLU A 726 -7.73 -24.51 -50.47
N GLU A 727 -8.64 -23.62 -50.83
CA GLU A 727 -8.64 -22.93 -52.11
C GLU A 727 -7.42 -22.03 -52.32
N GLU A 728 -6.99 -21.29 -51.28
CA GLU A 728 -5.80 -20.44 -51.34
C GLU A 728 -4.50 -21.26 -51.45
N ILE A 729 -4.37 -22.30 -50.64
CA ILE A 729 -3.24 -23.23 -50.71
C ILE A 729 -3.12 -23.82 -52.13
N LYS A 730 -4.26 -24.25 -52.70
CA LYS A 730 -4.29 -24.77 -54.07
C LYS A 730 -3.88 -23.73 -55.11
N LYS A 731 -4.30 -22.50 -54.97
CA LYS A 731 -3.92 -21.36 -55.83
C LYS A 731 -2.42 -21.02 -55.69
N GLU A 732 -1.89 -21.10 -54.48
CA GLU A 732 -0.48 -20.81 -54.24
C GLU A 732 0.42 -21.95 -54.76
N GLU A 733 -0.03 -23.19 -54.65
CA GLU A 733 0.65 -24.35 -55.25
C GLU A 733 0.64 -24.28 -56.77
N GLU A 734 -0.50 -23.90 -57.38
CA GLU A 734 -0.58 -23.62 -58.81
C GLU A 734 0.34 -22.46 -59.26
N ARG A 735 0.44 -21.41 -58.44
CA ARG A 735 1.38 -20.31 -58.70
C ARG A 735 2.82 -20.76 -58.60
N ARG A 736 3.15 -21.57 -57.58
CA ARG A 736 4.49 -22.14 -57.41
C ARG A 736 4.92 -22.99 -58.56
N VAL A 737 4.04 -23.91 -59.01
CA VAL A 737 4.27 -24.75 -60.14
C VAL A 737 4.46 -23.93 -61.46
N LYS A 738 3.65 -22.85 -61.62
CA LYS A 738 3.82 -21.93 -62.76
C LYS A 738 5.15 -21.19 -62.74
N LEU A 739 5.58 -20.77 -61.56
CA LEU A 739 6.84 -20.04 -61.34
C LEU A 739 8.04 -20.96 -61.57
N GLU A 740 7.98 -22.21 -61.12
CA GLU A 740 9.00 -23.24 -61.38
C GLU A 740 9.11 -23.55 -62.86
N ALA A 741 7.97 -23.75 -63.57
CA ALA A 741 7.95 -23.94 -65.00
C ALA A 741 8.50 -22.75 -65.80
N LEU A 742 8.29 -21.53 -65.29
CA LEU A 742 8.86 -20.32 -65.92
C LEU A 742 10.39 -20.22 -65.67
N LYS A 743 10.86 -20.61 -64.53
CA LYS A 743 12.29 -20.65 -64.17
C LYS A 743 13.00 -21.75 -65.00
N GLU A 744 12.36 -22.91 -65.20
CA GLU A 744 12.94 -23.98 -66.09
C GLU A 744 13.07 -23.49 -67.52
N LYS A 745 12.00 -22.81 -68.07
CA LYS A 745 12.06 -22.22 -69.41
C LYS A 745 13.19 -21.18 -69.57
N GLN A 746 13.31 -20.29 -68.57
CA GLN A 746 14.39 -19.30 -68.54
C GLN A 746 15.76 -19.97 -68.49
N SER A 747 15.93 -20.99 -67.64
CA SER A 747 17.16 -21.74 -67.52
C SER A 747 17.51 -22.47 -68.86
N GLU A 748 16.50 -23.08 -69.57
CA GLU A 748 16.67 -23.64 -70.87
C GLU A 748 17.07 -22.62 -71.98
N GLU A 749 16.47 -21.43 -71.93
CA GLU A 749 16.81 -20.35 -72.86
C GLU A 749 18.21 -19.78 -72.58
N GLU A 750 18.58 -19.62 -71.32
CA GLU A 750 19.95 -19.25 -70.92
C GLU A 750 20.98 -20.30 -71.32
N GLN A 751 20.65 -21.59 -71.19
CA GLN A 751 21.55 -22.70 -71.63
C GLN A 751 21.69 -22.71 -73.11
N LYS A 752 20.61 -22.46 -73.87
CA LYS A 752 20.63 -22.34 -75.33
C LYS A 752 21.48 -21.14 -75.78
N LEU A 753 21.35 -20.04 -75.10
CA LEU A 753 22.14 -18.85 -75.40
C LEU A 753 23.62 -19.03 -75.04
N LEU A 754 23.89 -19.65 -73.88
CA LEU A 754 25.26 -20.04 -73.52
C LEU A 754 25.94 -20.98 -74.50
N ASN A 755 25.20 -21.99 -74.99
CA ASN A 755 25.70 -22.91 -76.01
C ASN A 755 25.94 -22.19 -77.33
N LYS A 756 25.09 -21.29 -77.75
CA LYS A 756 25.28 -20.47 -78.93
C LYS A 756 26.48 -19.50 -78.80
N LEU A 757 26.71 -18.95 -77.67
CA LEU A 757 27.89 -18.15 -77.34
C LEU A 757 29.20 -19.00 -77.38
N LYS A 758 29.16 -20.18 -76.79
CA LYS A 758 30.29 -21.15 -76.84
C LYS A 758 30.65 -21.50 -78.28
N LEU A 759 29.66 -21.85 -79.08
CA LEU A 759 29.88 -22.18 -80.51
C LEU A 759 30.42 -21.00 -81.30
N LYS A 760 30.03 -19.84 -81.01
CA LYS A 760 30.54 -18.60 -81.61
C LYS A 760 32.00 -18.31 -81.16
N TYR A 761 32.30 -18.49 -79.89
CA TYR A 761 33.66 -18.37 -79.39
C TYR A 761 34.60 -19.39 -79.87
N GLU A 762 34.20 -20.66 -80.06
CA GLU A 762 34.99 -21.75 -80.67
C GLU A 762 35.27 -21.43 -82.12
N LYS A 763 34.33 -20.86 -82.87
CA LYS A 763 34.58 -20.41 -84.27
C LYS A 763 35.55 -19.26 -84.33
N GLU A 764 35.39 -18.26 -83.51
CA GLU A 764 36.30 -17.10 -83.45
C GLU A 764 37.72 -17.54 -83.01
N LEU A 765 37.83 -18.49 -82.08
CA LEU A 765 39.09 -19.05 -81.65
C LEU A 765 39.78 -19.84 -82.81
N ALA A 766 39.00 -20.70 -83.52
CA ALA A 766 39.51 -21.42 -84.68
C ALA A 766 39.92 -20.47 -85.82
N GLU A 767 39.25 -19.40 -86.08
CA GLU A 767 39.66 -18.33 -87.04
C GLU A 767 40.92 -17.60 -86.52
N GLN A 768 41.08 -17.34 -85.30
CA GLN A 768 42.30 -16.75 -84.72
C GLN A 768 43.47 -17.70 -84.77
N GLU A 769 43.27 -19.01 -84.45
CA GLU A 769 44.30 -20.05 -84.60
C GLU A 769 44.78 -20.19 -86.02
N ARG A 770 43.86 -20.19 -87.03
CA ARG A 770 44.24 -20.20 -88.44
C ARG A 770 44.99 -18.94 -88.81
N ALA A 771 44.55 -17.78 -88.37
CA ALA A 771 45.27 -16.54 -88.67
C ALA A 771 46.67 -16.48 -87.99
N ILE A 772 46.85 -17.15 -86.87
CA ILE A 772 48.14 -17.32 -86.20
C ILE A 772 48.98 -18.31 -86.93
N GLU A 773 48.44 -19.45 -87.40
CA GLU A 773 49.13 -20.45 -88.23
C GLU A 773 49.60 -19.79 -89.55
N GLU A 774 48.76 -19.13 -90.30
CA GLU A 774 49.16 -18.42 -91.53
C GLU A 774 50.23 -17.30 -91.25
N LYS A 775 50.24 -16.72 -90.10
CA LYS A 775 51.28 -15.80 -89.68
C LYS A 775 52.60 -16.49 -89.31
N TYR A 776 52.51 -17.67 -88.77
CA TYR A 776 53.66 -18.46 -88.41
C TYR A 776 54.28 -19.10 -89.72
N GLU A 777 53.48 -19.50 -90.72
CA GLU A 777 53.99 -19.97 -92.05
C GLU A 777 54.70 -18.84 -92.79
N LYS A 778 54.11 -17.60 -92.77
CA LYS A 778 54.81 -16.43 -93.35
C LYS A 778 56.13 -16.06 -92.64
N ILE A 779 56.17 -16.20 -91.36
CA ILE A 779 57.37 -15.93 -90.55
C ILE A 779 58.43 -17.04 -90.81
N GLU A 780 58.01 -18.33 -91.09
CA GLU A 780 58.90 -19.41 -91.38
C GLU A 780 59.42 -19.25 -92.82
N GLU A 781 58.60 -18.86 -93.81
CA GLU A 781 59.04 -18.52 -95.17
C GLU A 781 60.04 -17.32 -95.16
N GLU A 782 59.77 -16.26 -94.37
CA GLU A 782 60.76 -15.16 -94.21
C GLU A 782 62.05 -15.59 -93.52
N ARG A 783 62.00 -16.57 -92.56
CA ARG A 783 63.17 -17.12 -91.85
C ARG A 783 64.01 -18.00 -92.86
N ILE A 784 63.32 -18.78 -93.68
CA ILE A 784 63.98 -19.59 -94.76
C ILE A 784 64.67 -18.69 -95.77
N PHE A 785 64.00 -17.57 -96.13
CA PHE A 785 64.60 -16.63 -97.06
C PHE A 785 65.75 -15.87 -96.38
N ASP A 786 65.77 -15.57 -95.11
CA ASP A 786 66.84 -14.91 -94.32
C ASP A 786 68.05 -15.85 -94.08
N ILE A 787 67.76 -17.18 -93.90
CA ILE A 787 68.81 -18.20 -93.78
C ILE A 787 69.52 -18.43 -95.08
N VAL A 788 68.84 -18.50 -96.23
CA VAL A 788 69.47 -18.66 -97.57
C VAL A 788 70.26 -17.47 -97.94
N SER A 789 69.87 -16.25 -97.51
CA SER A 789 70.58 -15.00 -97.80
C SER A 789 71.76 -14.75 -96.81
N LYS A 790 71.81 -15.39 -95.62
CA LYS A 790 72.94 -15.35 -94.68
C LYS A 790 74.01 -16.39 -94.89
N GLU A 791 73.73 -17.55 -95.61
CA GLU A 791 74.79 -18.42 -96.04
C GLU A 791 75.56 -17.90 -97.25
N ALA A 792 74.96 -17.02 -98.01
CA ALA A 792 75.65 -16.35 -99.11
C ALA A 792 76.65 -15.20 -98.63
N ILE A 793 76.50 -14.75 -97.41
CA ILE A 793 77.29 -13.67 -96.83
C ILE A 793 78.43 -14.20 -95.91
N LYS A 794 78.42 -15.50 -95.48
CA LYS A 794 79.40 -16.04 -94.55
C LYS A 794 80.71 -16.55 -95.17
N SER A 795 80.96 -16.27 -96.45
CA SER A 795 82.25 -16.58 -97.07
C SER A 795 83.26 -15.41 -97.03
N ILE A 796 82.97 -14.35 -96.43
CA ILE A 796 83.93 -13.18 -96.33
C ILE A 796 84.02 -12.73 -94.88
N SER A 797 85.17 -12.92 -94.26
CA SER A 797 85.78 -12.29 -93.14
C SER A 797 85.53 -12.84 -91.76
N SER A 798 86.45 -13.69 -91.42
CA SER A 798 87.06 -13.91 -90.10
C SER A 798 87.51 -12.66 -89.35
N SER A 799 87.57 -12.77 -88.09
CA SER A 799 88.42 -12.13 -87.08
C SER A 799 87.78 -11.08 -86.16
N GLY A 800 87.97 -11.37 -84.88
CA GLY A 800 88.20 -10.35 -83.90
C GLY A 800 87.49 -10.41 -82.58
N LYS A 801 87.94 -11.25 -81.76
CA LYS A 801 88.16 -10.97 -80.27
C LYS A 801 87.26 -9.96 -79.58
N ALA A 802 86.82 -10.02 -78.33
CA ALA A 802 87.17 -10.70 -77.09
C ALA A 802 86.52 -9.86 -75.94
N LYS A 803 86.14 -10.59 -74.95
CA LYS A 803 86.13 -10.08 -73.50
C LYS A 803 85.27 -8.89 -73.09
N THR A 804 84.64 -8.80 -71.98
CA THR A 804 84.78 -9.33 -70.64
C THR A 804 83.50 -8.93 -69.82
N LYS A 805 83.12 -9.81 -68.89
CA LYS A 805 82.76 -9.57 -67.47
C LYS A 805 81.85 -8.42 -67.15
N THR A 806 81.01 -8.44 -66.18
CA THR A 806 80.71 -9.22 -64.93
C THR A 806 79.56 -8.55 -64.23
N LYS A 807 78.90 -9.38 -63.51
CA LYS A 807 78.31 -9.18 -62.12
C LYS A 807 77.15 -8.26 -61.87
N SER A 808 76.20 -8.84 -61.35
CA SER A 808 75.66 -9.02 -59.99
C SER A 808 74.63 -7.93 -59.60
N GLY A 809 73.62 -8.15 -58.95
CA GLY A 809 73.20 -9.04 -57.95
C GLY A 809 71.81 -8.57 -57.52
N LYS A 810 71.16 -9.50 -57.07
CA LYS A 810 70.46 -9.54 -55.74
C LYS A 810 69.79 -8.24 -55.20
N THR A 811 68.59 -8.19 -54.68
CA THR A 811 67.90 -9.09 -53.76
C THR A 811 66.49 -8.52 -53.51
N SER A 812 65.55 -9.35 -53.40
CA SER A 812 64.72 -9.67 -52.21
C SER A 812 63.96 -8.49 -51.63
N GLY A 813 62.83 -8.57 -51.24
CA GLY A 813 62.02 -9.53 -50.53
C GLY A 813 60.73 -8.91 -50.23
N THR A 814 59.79 -9.75 -50.11
CA THR A 814 58.91 -10.05 -48.96
C THR A 814 58.30 -8.85 -48.24
N ALA A 815 57.04 -8.81 -47.93
CA ALA A 815 56.13 -9.67 -47.34
C ALA A 815 54.97 -8.87 -46.74
N ARG A 816 53.85 -9.50 -46.64
CA ARG A 816 52.83 -9.46 -45.56
C ARG A 816 52.30 -8.07 -45.09
N GLY A 817 51.09 -7.88 -44.86
CA GLY A 817 49.99 -8.70 -44.52
C GLY A 817 48.94 -7.92 -43.75
N LYS A 818 47.84 -8.51 -43.71
CA LYS A 818 46.81 -8.50 -42.62
C LYS A 818 46.12 -7.22 -42.21
N LYS A 819 44.81 -7.26 -42.43
CA LYS A 819 43.74 -7.25 -41.43
C LYS A 819 43.61 -5.99 -40.52
N LYS A 820 42.55 -5.28 -40.62
CA LYS A 820 41.28 -5.48 -39.88
C LYS A 820 40.18 -4.74 -40.64
#